data_81c953676ab294d14271e22694ca4cff
#
_entry.id   81c953676ab294d14271e22694ca4cff
#
_cell.length_a   1.000
_cell.length_b   1.000
_cell.length_c   1.000
_cell.angle_alpha   90.00
_cell.angle_beta   90.00
_cell.angle_gamma   90.00
#
_symmetry.space_group_name_H-M   'P 1'
#
loop_
_entity.id
_entity.type
_entity.pdbx_description
1 polymer ?
#
loop_
_entity_poly.entity_id
_entity_poly.type
_entity_poly.pdbx_seq_one_letter_code
_entity_poly.pdbx_strand_id
1 'polypeptide(L)'
;LQAETAAVLCLEGRLALEISFGGLDTRLTERALQQAQKGGVLSPEQLQAVVALQFTMSSLQETISGGVRADPDALAPLVAISGRFRPLPHLVRAVEDKVDERGQVKGRASSELASVRNKLLAVEGRLKASLKKRSGSVVVRRGRICLEVPKAGGAPPQGSVLGSSGGFLFVEPPSAVAQNNELAQLREQEAKEVHAVCAALTALVAEVADDLIDSFEAVVELDVIAARGRYTAHMGGAFPELTDPLELLSEQVARFNALGAAGEGGQKLNGGSDGLSVQLKGLKHPLLLWTQKEEQAEKRMEAAAKARGSGKRKKDKRKGSREAPECAREVVPIDILVGKNTRSVVITGPNTGGKTATIKAFGLASLMSRSGLGLSVSDRHPAVIPCYDTVFADIGDEQSLTSSLSTFSGHLDRIQALLEEKTEASLVLLDEVGTGTDPDEGAALGAALLQALASFGSRGTLLTLATTHHNPLSALKYQDSRFENACVEFDANSLAPTYRLLWGVPGRSNALTIAERLELQAEVVEEARERLGSDWMGLETRVARLEQARATLAEEQAKLDHAQSESRGASCALAAIEQQGLAEGAAQEERKLRVVARAAERARAQLRALARRRNKKKSKKKTKRGGARAAQTPSAGVSKSDPTPARQLGGAAQAAATGKALNATAESEKAPAIPVPAVSRVKSDPTPARQLGAVSQVPKQQLARWVPAVGQVVHVTKFQRRAKVVSVSRNSVTVDMGMMGAVKVPLSGVRR
;
A
#
# COMPACT_ATOMS: atom_id res chain seq x y z
N LEU A 1 -2.64 -9.42 3.01
CA LEU A 1 -2.22 -8.04 2.72
C LEU A 1 -0.92 -7.65 3.41
N GLN A 2 -0.76 -7.85 4.74
CA GLN A 2 0.50 -7.55 5.43
C GLN A 2 1.66 -8.42 4.93
N ALA A 3 1.44 -9.72 4.71
CA ALA A 3 2.45 -10.62 4.17
C ALA A 3 2.90 -10.21 2.76
N GLU A 4 2.00 -9.78 1.90
CA GLU A 4 2.31 -9.26 0.57
C GLU A 4 3.17 -7.98 0.65
N THR A 5 2.78 -7.06 1.52
CA THR A 5 3.54 -5.81 1.73
C THR A 5 4.92 -6.11 2.32
N ALA A 6 5.02 -7.06 3.26
CA ALA A 6 6.30 -7.51 3.83
C ALA A 6 7.20 -8.16 2.77
N ALA A 7 6.62 -8.91 1.83
CA ALA A 7 7.36 -9.51 0.72
C ALA A 7 8.00 -8.45 -0.20
N VAL A 8 7.30 -7.34 -0.47
CA VAL A 8 7.89 -6.20 -1.21
C VAL A 8 9.01 -5.53 -0.43
N LEU A 9 8.83 -5.32 0.89
CA LEU A 9 9.89 -4.77 1.73
C LEU A 9 11.14 -5.68 1.77
N CYS A 10 10.93 -7.00 1.76
CA CYS A 10 12.03 -7.95 1.62
C CYS A 10 12.72 -7.82 0.25
N LEU A 11 11.95 -7.80 -0.83
CA LEU A 11 12.48 -7.75 -2.19
C LEU A 11 13.22 -6.44 -2.47
N GLU A 12 12.56 -5.28 -2.27
CA GLU A 12 13.15 -3.97 -2.57
C GLU A 12 14.13 -3.48 -1.49
N GLY A 13 13.80 -3.68 -0.21
CA GLY A 13 14.60 -3.18 0.91
C GLY A 13 15.79 -4.07 1.27
N ARG A 14 15.59 -5.39 1.45
CA ARG A 14 16.65 -6.31 1.89
C ARG A 14 17.46 -6.88 0.73
N LEU A 15 16.80 -7.23 -0.38
CA LEU A 15 17.45 -7.84 -1.55
C LEU A 15 17.88 -6.82 -2.61
N ALA A 16 17.47 -5.57 -2.48
CA ALA A 16 17.74 -4.46 -3.40
C ALA A 16 17.33 -4.78 -4.87
N LEU A 17 16.24 -5.53 -5.05
CA LEU A 17 15.63 -5.85 -6.34
C LEU A 17 14.39 -4.99 -6.54
N GLU A 18 14.47 -3.98 -7.39
CA GLU A 18 13.40 -3.01 -7.62
C GLU A 18 12.31 -3.58 -8.54
N ILE A 19 11.04 -3.46 -8.12
CA ILE A 19 9.86 -3.75 -8.94
C ILE A 19 9.62 -2.56 -9.87
N SER A 20 9.68 -2.78 -11.19
CA SER A 20 9.47 -1.73 -12.18
C SER A 20 8.32 -2.05 -13.12
N PHE A 21 7.40 -1.11 -13.25
CA PHE A 21 6.28 -1.15 -14.19
C PHE A 21 6.53 -0.24 -15.41
N GLY A 22 7.80 0.08 -15.69
CA GLY A 22 8.18 1.08 -16.69
C GLY A 22 7.64 0.79 -18.09
N GLY A 23 7.02 1.80 -18.71
CA GLY A 23 6.50 1.73 -20.07
C GLY A 23 5.08 1.21 -20.23
N LEU A 24 4.40 0.77 -19.15
CA LEU A 24 3.02 0.30 -19.20
C LEU A 24 2.03 1.46 -19.04
N ASP A 25 1.25 1.76 -20.09
CA ASP A 25 0.07 2.61 -20.00
C ASP A 25 -1.14 1.75 -19.63
N THR A 26 -1.48 1.73 -18.33
CA THR A 26 -2.56 0.90 -17.79
C THR A 26 -3.92 1.21 -18.43
N ARG A 27 -4.21 2.50 -18.69
CA ARG A 27 -5.50 2.91 -19.28
C ARG A 27 -5.62 2.48 -20.73
N LEU A 28 -4.54 2.61 -21.49
CA LEU A 28 -4.51 2.21 -22.89
C LEU A 28 -4.58 0.68 -23.01
N THR A 29 -3.86 -0.03 -22.16
CA THR A 29 -3.85 -1.50 -22.10
C THR A 29 -5.22 -2.05 -21.73
N GLU A 30 -5.86 -1.54 -20.67
CA GLU A 30 -7.20 -1.95 -20.26
C GLU A 30 -8.22 -1.78 -21.39
N ARG A 31 -8.23 -0.61 -22.04
CA ARG A 31 -9.12 -0.33 -23.17
C ARG A 31 -8.85 -1.26 -24.34
N ALA A 32 -7.58 -1.56 -24.63
CA ALA A 32 -7.19 -2.47 -25.71
C ALA A 32 -7.74 -3.88 -25.44
N LEU A 33 -7.56 -4.42 -24.25
CA LEU A 33 -8.04 -5.74 -23.86
C LEU A 33 -9.57 -5.83 -23.91
N GLN A 34 -10.27 -4.84 -23.33
CA GLN A 34 -11.74 -4.77 -23.40
C GLN A 34 -12.27 -4.63 -24.81
N GLN A 35 -11.58 -3.89 -25.69
CA GLN A 35 -11.95 -3.72 -27.08
C GLN A 35 -11.75 -5.02 -27.87
N ALA A 36 -10.63 -5.72 -27.67
CA ALA A 36 -10.34 -7.00 -28.29
C ALA A 36 -11.38 -8.06 -27.87
N GLN A 37 -11.72 -8.15 -26.58
CA GLN A 37 -12.73 -9.06 -26.06
C GLN A 37 -14.12 -8.82 -26.69
N LYS A 38 -14.46 -7.56 -26.99
CA LYS A 38 -15.70 -7.17 -27.66
C LYS A 38 -15.66 -7.33 -29.20
N GLY A 39 -14.56 -7.84 -29.76
CA GLY A 39 -14.38 -8.02 -31.19
C GLY A 39 -14.08 -6.74 -31.97
N GLY A 40 -13.69 -5.64 -31.29
CA GLY A 40 -13.28 -4.40 -31.94
C GLY A 40 -11.83 -4.46 -32.37
N VAL A 41 -11.50 -3.91 -33.56
CA VAL A 41 -10.14 -3.89 -34.09
C VAL A 41 -9.25 -2.89 -33.34
N LEU A 42 -8.11 -3.36 -32.84
CA LEU A 42 -7.15 -2.56 -32.11
C LEU A 42 -6.33 -1.65 -33.03
N SER A 43 -6.04 -0.43 -32.56
CA SER A 43 -5.07 0.44 -33.22
C SER A 43 -3.64 -0.10 -33.03
N PRO A 44 -2.68 0.33 -33.88
CA PRO A 44 -1.30 -0.08 -33.71
C PRO A 44 -0.68 0.33 -32.36
N GLU A 45 -1.11 1.46 -31.79
CA GLU A 45 -0.72 1.93 -30.43
C GLU A 45 -1.28 1.01 -29.34
N GLN A 46 -2.52 0.57 -29.48
CA GLN A 46 -3.15 -0.41 -28.57
C GLN A 46 -2.46 -1.78 -28.64
N LEU A 47 -2.05 -2.22 -29.83
CA LEU A 47 -1.25 -3.44 -29.99
C LEU A 47 0.10 -3.34 -29.30
N GLN A 48 0.76 -2.17 -29.35
CA GLN A 48 2.01 -1.91 -28.64
C GLN A 48 1.79 -1.91 -27.11
N ALA A 49 0.66 -1.42 -26.62
CA ALA A 49 0.33 -1.48 -25.19
C ALA A 49 0.19 -2.95 -24.70
N VAL A 50 -0.35 -3.84 -25.50
CA VAL A 50 -0.39 -5.29 -25.20
C VAL A 50 1.03 -5.88 -25.16
N VAL A 51 1.90 -5.48 -26.08
CA VAL A 51 3.32 -5.89 -26.08
C VAL A 51 4.05 -5.36 -24.83
N ALA A 52 3.81 -4.10 -24.45
CA ALA A 52 4.38 -3.50 -23.25
C ALA A 52 3.96 -4.28 -21.98
N LEU A 53 2.70 -4.73 -21.90
CA LEU A 53 2.23 -5.61 -20.82
C LEU A 53 3.07 -6.89 -20.75
N GLN A 54 3.32 -7.55 -21.89
CA GLN A 54 4.10 -8.79 -21.93
C GLN A 54 5.55 -8.59 -21.46
N PHE A 55 6.20 -7.49 -21.85
CA PHE A 55 7.54 -7.14 -21.37
C PHE A 55 7.54 -6.84 -19.87
N THR A 56 6.54 -6.11 -19.37
CA THR A 56 6.41 -5.80 -17.94
C THR A 56 6.27 -7.09 -17.14
N MET A 57 5.39 -8.02 -17.55
CA MET A 57 5.22 -9.31 -16.89
C MET A 57 6.53 -10.11 -16.84
N SER A 58 7.23 -10.20 -17.96
CA SER A 58 8.51 -10.92 -18.04
C SER A 58 9.55 -10.33 -17.09
N SER A 59 9.68 -9.01 -17.07
CA SER A 59 10.61 -8.30 -16.17
C SER A 59 10.25 -8.49 -14.69
N LEU A 60 8.96 -8.42 -14.36
CA LEU A 60 8.48 -8.66 -12.99
C LEU A 60 8.75 -10.10 -12.56
N GLN A 61 8.48 -11.07 -13.43
CA GLN A 61 8.72 -12.49 -13.16
C GLN A 61 10.21 -12.80 -12.94
N GLU A 62 11.10 -12.21 -13.74
CA GLU A 62 12.55 -12.32 -13.57
C GLU A 62 13.00 -11.72 -12.24
N THR A 63 12.51 -10.52 -11.89
CA THR A 63 12.83 -9.84 -10.63
C THR A 63 12.39 -10.66 -9.42
N ILE A 64 11.14 -11.14 -9.41
CA ILE A 64 10.59 -11.96 -8.31
C ILE A 64 11.35 -13.29 -8.23
N SER A 65 11.59 -13.99 -9.34
CA SER A 65 12.33 -15.25 -9.38
C SER A 65 13.78 -15.10 -8.93
N GLY A 66 14.41 -13.97 -9.21
CA GLY A 66 15.72 -13.60 -8.71
C GLY A 66 15.75 -13.53 -7.18
N GLY A 67 14.73 -12.90 -6.59
CA GLY A 67 14.59 -12.79 -5.14
C GLY A 67 14.25 -14.11 -4.44
N VAL A 68 13.41 -14.94 -5.04
CA VAL A 68 13.01 -16.26 -4.48
C VAL A 68 14.19 -17.18 -4.21
N ARG A 69 15.26 -17.08 -5.00
CA ARG A 69 16.50 -17.85 -4.75
C ARG A 69 17.17 -17.49 -3.43
N ALA A 70 16.95 -16.28 -2.93
CA ALA A 70 17.55 -15.80 -1.68
C ALA A 70 16.62 -16.04 -0.48
N ASP A 71 15.31 -15.90 -0.64
CA ASP A 71 14.32 -16.07 0.42
C ASP A 71 12.97 -16.52 -0.15
N PRO A 72 12.76 -17.84 -0.32
CA PRO A 72 11.53 -18.37 -0.93
C PRO A 72 10.30 -18.16 -0.08
N ASP A 73 10.42 -18.26 1.25
CA ASP A 73 9.27 -18.20 2.16
C ASP A 73 8.73 -16.77 2.27
N ALA A 74 9.61 -15.79 2.41
CA ALA A 74 9.21 -14.38 2.48
C ALA A 74 8.58 -13.87 1.18
N LEU A 75 8.93 -14.45 0.02
CA LEU A 75 8.43 -14.00 -1.29
C LEU A 75 7.28 -14.85 -1.83
N ALA A 76 6.81 -15.87 -1.09
CA ALA A 76 5.71 -16.73 -1.50
C ALA A 76 4.44 -15.96 -1.94
N PRO A 77 4.01 -14.86 -1.28
CA PRO A 77 2.85 -14.09 -1.74
C PRO A 77 3.04 -13.49 -3.13
N LEU A 78 4.23 -12.95 -3.45
CA LEU A 78 4.51 -12.37 -4.77
C LEU A 78 4.61 -13.46 -5.86
N VAL A 79 5.11 -14.63 -5.50
CA VAL A 79 5.14 -15.80 -6.40
C VAL A 79 3.73 -16.25 -6.76
N ALA A 80 2.81 -16.27 -5.80
CA ALA A 80 1.42 -16.63 -6.05
C ALA A 80 0.74 -15.69 -7.08
N ILE A 81 0.98 -14.38 -6.96
CA ILE A 81 0.43 -13.39 -7.88
C ILE A 81 1.11 -13.49 -9.25
N SER A 82 2.43 -13.54 -9.30
CA SER A 82 3.18 -13.67 -10.56
C SER A 82 2.94 -15.00 -11.28
N GLY A 83 2.46 -16.02 -10.59
CA GLY A 83 2.01 -17.29 -11.16
C GLY A 83 0.79 -17.16 -12.08
N ARG A 84 0.03 -16.07 -11.98
CA ARG A 84 -1.08 -15.75 -12.89
C ARG A 84 -0.61 -15.16 -14.21
N PHE A 85 0.65 -14.77 -14.34
CA PHE A 85 1.19 -14.24 -15.58
C PHE A 85 1.21 -15.31 -16.68
N ARG A 86 0.75 -14.93 -17.86
CA ARG A 86 0.76 -15.75 -19.08
C ARG A 86 1.66 -15.08 -20.12
N PRO A 87 2.98 -15.36 -20.12
CA PRO A 87 3.87 -14.84 -21.15
C PRO A 87 3.55 -15.50 -22.51
N LEU A 88 3.32 -14.68 -23.52
CA LEU A 88 2.93 -15.07 -24.87
C LEU A 88 3.97 -14.57 -25.90
N PRO A 89 5.17 -15.16 -25.97
CA PRO A 89 6.25 -14.69 -26.82
C PRO A 89 5.92 -14.74 -28.31
N HIS A 90 5.01 -15.63 -28.73
CA HIS A 90 4.53 -15.69 -30.10
C HIS A 90 3.68 -14.47 -30.48
N LEU A 91 2.84 -13.97 -29.57
CA LEU A 91 2.05 -12.74 -29.76
C LEU A 91 2.96 -11.52 -29.87
N VAL A 92 3.94 -11.40 -28.98
CA VAL A 92 4.93 -10.31 -29.00
C VAL A 92 5.62 -10.27 -30.37
N ARG A 93 6.16 -11.39 -30.85
CA ARG A 93 6.81 -11.48 -32.15
C ARG A 93 5.88 -11.11 -33.29
N ALA A 94 4.64 -11.63 -33.28
CA ALA A 94 3.66 -11.35 -34.32
C ALA A 94 3.35 -9.85 -34.46
N VAL A 95 3.27 -9.14 -33.30
CA VAL A 95 3.04 -7.69 -33.29
C VAL A 95 4.30 -6.95 -33.68
N GLU A 96 5.46 -7.25 -33.07
CA GLU A 96 6.74 -6.59 -33.37
C GLU A 96 7.18 -6.73 -34.83
N ASP A 97 6.88 -7.86 -35.47
CA ASP A 97 7.20 -8.04 -36.88
C ASP A 97 6.43 -7.07 -37.78
N LYS A 98 5.21 -6.67 -37.41
CA LYS A 98 4.30 -5.87 -38.22
C LYS A 98 4.14 -4.42 -37.75
N VAL A 99 4.31 -4.13 -36.45
CA VAL A 99 4.19 -2.79 -35.88
C VAL A 99 5.55 -2.33 -35.32
N ASP A 100 5.87 -1.05 -35.47
CA ASP A 100 7.11 -0.49 -34.93
C ASP A 100 6.91 0.09 -33.51
N GLU A 101 8.00 0.48 -32.86
CA GLU A 101 8.00 1.07 -31.51
C GLU A 101 7.22 2.39 -31.40
N ARG A 102 6.95 3.05 -32.53
CA ARG A 102 6.19 4.30 -32.59
C ARG A 102 4.70 4.08 -32.82
N GLY A 103 4.24 2.82 -32.81
CA GLY A 103 2.87 2.48 -33.08
C GLY A 103 2.48 2.67 -34.56
N GLN A 104 3.39 2.43 -35.51
CA GLN A 104 3.09 2.47 -36.94
C GLN A 104 3.26 1.09 -37.55
N VAL A 105 2.33 0.72 -38.45
CA VAL A 105 2.42 -0.53 -39.21
C VAL A 105 3.59 -0.45 -40.19
N LYS A 106 4.53 -1.39 -40.06
CA LYS A 106 5.74 -1.45 -40.91
C LYS A 106 5.36 -1.68 -42.37
N GLY A 107 6.10 -1.10 -43.28
CA GLY A 107 5.86 -1.25 -44.71
C GLY A 107 5.94 -2.72 -45.20
N ARG A 108 6.71 -3.56 -44.53
CA ARG A 108 6.85 -4.98 -44.78
C ARG A 108 5.80 -5.87 -44.11
N ALA A 109 4.82 -5.27 -43.40
CA ALA A 109 3.80 -6.03 -42.66
C ALA A 109 2.91 -6.88 -43.57
N SER A 110 2.64 -6.45 -44.81
CA SER A 110 2.05 -7.24 -45.89
C SER A 110 2.66 -6.85 -47.23
N SER A 111 2.61 -7.76 -48.22
CA SER A 111 3.06 -7.51 -49.61
C SER A 111 2.21 -6.44 -50.28
N GLU A 112 0.92 -6.42 -50.01
CA GLU A 112 -0.07 -5.48 -50.51
C GLU A 112 0.23 -4.08 -49.98
N LEU A 113 0.45 -3.92 -48.68
CA LEU A 113 0.81 -2.63 -48.04
C LEU A 113 2.14 -2.09 -48.63
N ALA A 114 3.15 -2.95 -48.80
CA ALA A 114 4.41 -2.57 -49.39
C ALA A 114 4.24 -2.04 -50.84
N SER A 115 3.41 -2.74 -51.62
CA SER A 115 3.08 -2.33 -52.98
C SER A 115 2.37 -0.99 -53.04
N VAL A 116 1.35 -0.79 -52.21
CA VAL A 116 0.58 0.46 -52.10
C VAL A 116 1.50 1.63 -51.69
N ARG A 117 2.35 1.46 -50.69
CA ARG A 117 3.30 2.48 -50.21
C ARG A 117 4.34 2.85 -51.31
N ASN A 118 4.83 1.86 -52.04
CA ASN A 118 5.75 2.11 -53.14
C ASN A 118 5.08 2.91 -54.28
N LYS A 119 3.81 2.58 -54.64
CA LYS A 119 3.02 3.33 -55.62
C LYS A 119 2.79 4.77 -55.12
N LEU A 120 2.42 4.93 -53.83
CA LEU A 120 2.18 6.23 -53.22
C LEU A 120 3.43 7.13 -53.29
N LEU A 121 4.59 6.61 -52.91
CA LEU A 121 5.87 7.33 -53.01
C LEU A 121 6.22 7.69 -54.46
N ALA A 122 5.96 6.79 -55.43
CA ALA A 122 6.22 7.04 -56.84
C ALA A 122 5.31 8.14 -57.40
N VAL A 123 4.00 8.11 -57.09
CA VAL A 123 3.05 9.16 -57.54
C VAL A 123 3.36 10.50 -56.89
N GLU A 124 3.63 10.48 -55.56
CA GLU A 124 4.00 11.69 -54.82
C GLU A 124 5.30 12.33 -55.36
N GLY A 125 6.31 11.50 -55.63
CA GLY A 125 7.58 11.93 -56.21
C GLY A 125 7.38 12.55 -57.61
N ARG A 126 6.58 11.92 -58.49
CA ARG A 126 6.25 12.45 -59.81
C ARG A 126 5.51 13.78 -59.73
N LEU A 127 4.51 13.87 -58.84
CA LEU A 127 3.72 15.09 -58.66
C LEU A 127 4.59 16.25 -58.11
N LYS A 128 5.37 16.00 -57.07
CA LYS A 128 6.33 17.01 -56.55
C LYS A 128 7.32 17.47 -57.60
N ALA A 129 7.87 16.58 -58.41
CA ALA A 129 8.78 16.91 -59.50
C ALA A 129 8.12 17.76 -60.60
N SER A 130 6.86 17.45 -60.94
CA SER A 130 6.09 18.23 -61.93
C SER A 130 5.77 19.65 -61.44
N LEU A 131 5.43 19.77 -60.13
CA LEU A 131 5.09 21.06 -59.53
C LEU A 131 6.32 21.95 -59.26
N LYS A 132 7.47 21.37 -58.92
CA LYS A 132 8.75 22.10 -58.73
C LYS A 132 9.20 22.87 -59.98
N LYS A 133 8.73 22.48 -61.18
CA LYS A 133 9.00 23.18 -62.45
C LYS A 133 8.19 24.47 -62.63
N ARG A 134 7.25 24.76 -61.72
CA ARG A 134 6.37 25.94 -61.77
C ARG A 134 6.75 26.94 -60.67
N SER A 135 6.34 28.21 -60.85
CA SER A 135 6.55 29.26 -59.83
C SER A 135 5.70 29.01 -58.61
N GLY A 136 6.33 28.92 -57.41
CA GLY A 136 5.68 28.72 -56.10
C GLY A 136 6.31 27.58 -55.31
N SER A 137 6.12 27.60 -54.01
CA SER A 137 6.52 26.49 -53.11
C SER A 137 5.52 25.33 -53.20
N VAL A 138 6.03 24.08 -53.17
CA VAL A 138 5.19 22.89 -53.15
C VAL A 138 4.83 22.53 -51.73
N VAL A 139 3.56 22.61 -51.38
CA VAL A 139 3.03 22.34 -50.02
C VAL A 139 1.88 21.32 -50.03
N VAL A 140 1.60 20.77 -48.87
CA VAL A 140 0.44 19.87 -48.69
C VAL A 140 -0.65 20.63 -47.94
N ARG A 141 -1.85 20.69 -48.52
CA ARG A 141 -3.03 21.28 -47.90
C ARG A 141 -4.26 20.36 -48.12
N ARG A 142 -5.02 20.12 -47.05
CA ARG A 142 -6.20 19.21 -47.07
C ARG A 142 -5.88 17.86 -47.73
N GLY A 143 -4.68 17.31 -47.48
CA GLY A 143 -4.26 16.05 -48.07
C GLY A 143 -3.86 16.08 -49.52
N ARG A 144 -3.90 17.25 -50.19
CA ARG A 144 -3.51 17.47 -51.59
C ARG A 144 -2.19 18.21 -51.70
N ILE A 145 -1.37 17.90 -52.68
CA ILE A 145 -0.12 18.58 -52.98
C ILE A 145 -0.45 19.72 -53.93
N CYS A 146 -0.15 20.96 -53.55
CA CYS A 146 -0.48 22.17 -54.25
C CYS A 146 0.69 23.16 -54.26
N LEU A 147 0.52 24.24 -55.01
CA LEU A 147 1.46 25.37 -55.06
C LEU A 147 1.03 26.45 -54.09
N GLU A 148 1.95 26.93 -53.29
CA GLU A 148 1.81 28.11 -52.47
C GLU A 148 2.28 29.34 -53.28
N VAL A 149 1.36 30.28 -53.54
CA VAL A 149 1.59 31.46 -54.38
C VAL A 149 1.21 32.70 -53.57
N PRO A 150 2.03 33.78 -53.60
CA PRO A 150 1.69 35.03 -52.94
C PRO A 150 0.39 35.63 -53.49
N LYS A 151 -0.45 36.22 -52.64
CA LYS A 151 -1.68 36.92 -52.99
C LYS A 151 -1.42 38.22 -53.77
N ALA A 152 -0.30 38.87 -53.46
CA ALA A 152 0.11 40.12 -54.08
C ALA A 152 1.18 39.87 -55.13
N GLY A 153 0.93 40.16 -56.44
CA GLY A 153 1.96 40.12 -57.44
C GLY A 153 1.68 39.41 -58.77
N GLY A 154 0.42 39.23 -59.15
CA GLY A 154 0.10 38.67 -60.49
C GLY A 154 -1.15 37.82 -60.51
N ALA A 155 -1.65 37.46 -61.71
CA ALA A 155 -2.77 36.57 -61.87
C ALA A 155 -2.44 35.18 -61.23
N PRO A 156 -3.30 34.62 -60.40
CA PRO A 156 -3.07 33.31 -59.81
C PRO A 156 -2.91 32.26 -60.93
N PRO A 157 -1.98 31.30 -60.76
CA PRO A 157 -1.83 30.25 -61.77
C PRO A 157 -3.17 29.52 -61.94
N GLN A 158 -3.50 29.13 -63.18
CA GLN A 158 -4.72 28.38 -63.47
C GLN A 158 -4.83 27.15 -62.55
N GLY A 159 -5.96 27.01 -61.83
CA GLY A 159 -6.19 25.86 -60.93
C GLY A 159 -7.26 26.15 -59.89
N SER A 160 -7.56 25.13 -59.11
CA SER A 160 -8.51 25.21 -57.99
C SER A 160 -7.82 25.77 -56.73
N VAL A 161 -8.43 26.80 -56.14
CA VAL A 161 -7.94 27.39 -54.87
C VAL A 161 -8.44 26.52 -53.71
N LEU A 162 -7.52 25.83 -53.03
CA LEU A 162 -7.82 24.95 -51.87
C LEU A 162 -7.94 25.74 -50.53
N GLY A 163 -7.46 26.99 -50.52
CA GLY A 163 -7.51 27.87 -49.38
C GLY A 163 -6.51 28.99 -49.45
N SER A 164 -6.54 29.86 -48.42
CA SER A 164 -5.56 30.96 -48.28
C SER A 164 -5.16 31.12 -46.81
N SER A 165 -3.89 31.48 -46.56
CA SER A 165 -3.36 31.73 -45.21
C SER A 165 -2.11 32.59 -45.31
N GLY A 166 -1.90 33.55 -44.40
CA GLY A 166 -0.64 34.30 -44.27
C GLY A 166 -0.21 35.10 -45.52
N GLY A 167 -1.18 35.60 -46.35
CA GLY A 167 -0.83 36.30 -47.58
C GLY A 167 -0.56 35.41 -48.79
N PHE A 168 -0.73 34.07 -48.64
CA PHE A 168 -0.54 33.10 -49.71
C PHE A 168 -1.87 32.44 -50.11
N LEU A 169 -1.94 32.03 -51.40
CA LEU A 169 -3.00 31.16 -51.94
C LEU A 169 -2.42 29.78 -52.18
N PHE A 170 -3.23 28.75 -51.82
CA PHE A 170 -2.88 27.36 -52.10
C PHE A 170 -3.67 26.91 -53.34
N VAL A 171 -2.96 26.76 -54.44
CA VAL A 171 -3.59 26.48 -55.77
C VAL A 171 -3.21 25.08 -56.22
N GLU A 172 -4.23 24.27 -56.55
CA GLU A 172 -4.03 22.99 -57.22
C GLU A 172 -4.11 23.20 -58.73
N PRO A 173 -3.03 23.04 -59.47
CA PRO A 173 -3.04 23.16 -60.93
C PRO A 173 -3.86 22.04 -61.58
N PRO A 174 -4.53 22.27 -62.75
CA PRO A 174 -5.31 21.23 -63.44
C PRO A 174 -4.50 19.96 -63.73
N SER A 175 -3.21 20.10 -64.02
CA SER A 175 -2.30 18.97 -64.25
C SER A 175 -2.00 18.13 -62.99
N ALA A 176 -2.29 18.65 -61.79
CA ALA A 176 -2.07 17.97 -60.54
C ALA A 176 -3.32 17.20 -60.02
N VAL A 177 -4.51 17.55 -60.53
CA VAL A 177 -5.79 17.03 -60.05
C VAL A 177 -5.88 15.50 -60.17
N ALA A 178 -5.52 14.95 -61.35
CA ALA A 178 -5.57 13.50 -61.59
C ALA A 178 -4.62 12.74 -60.63
N GLN A 179 -3.39 13.22 -60.42
CA GLN A 179 -2.39 12.61 -59.57
C GLN A 179 -2.76 12.78 -58.09
N ASN A 180 -3.35 13.91 -57.67
CA ASN A 180 -3.86 14.07 -56.30
C ASN A 180 -5.08 13.16 -56.02
N ASN A 181 -5.91 12.91 -57.02
CA ASN A 181 -7.01 11.92 -56.86
C ASN A 181 -6.45 10.51 -56.76
N GLU A 182 -5.44 10.15 -57.55
CA GLU A 182 -4.72 8.88 -57.44
C GLU A 182 -4.06 8.73 -56.03
N LEU A 183 -3.44 9.77 -55.51
CA LEU A 183 -2.88 9.79 -54.16
C LEU A 183 -3.96 9.59 -53.09
N ALA A 184 -5.12 10.21 -53.24
CA ALA A 184 -6.23 10.04 -52.33
C ALA A 184 -6.74 8.58 -52.30
N GLN A 185 -6.88 7.97 -53.48
CA GLN A 185 -7.27 6.56 -53.59
C GLN A 185 -6.21 5.61 -52.99
N LEU A 186 -4.93 5.87 -53.28
CA LEU A 186 -3.84 5.04 -52.70
C LEU A 186 -3.75 5.20 -51.18
N ARG A 187 -4.02 6.36 -50.62
CA ARG A 187 -4.09 6.57 -49.15
C ARG A 187 -5.27 5.84 -48.53
N GLU A 188 -6.41 5.81 -49.19
CA GLU A 188 -7.57 5.02 -48.77
C GLU A 188 -7.25 3.51 -48.79
N GLN A 189 -6.57 3.03 -49.85
CA GLN A 189 -6.10 1.65 -49.93
C GLN A 189 -5.07 1.36 -48.82
N GLU A 190 -4.11 2.25 -48.58
CA GLU A 190 -3.15 2.11 -47.47
C GLU A 190 -3.89 1.96 -46.13
N ALA A 191 -4.90 2.81 -45.86
CA ALA A 191 -5.68 2.73 -44.61
C ALA A 191 -6.44 1.40 -44.50
N LYS A 192 -6.98 0.87 -45.60
CA LYS A 192 -7.65 -0.45 -45.64
C LYS A 192 -6.67 -1.58 -45.32
N GLU A 193 -5.48 -1.56 -45.94
CA GLU A 193 -4.42 -2.54 -45.69
C GLU A 193 -3.89 -2.49 -44.25
N VAL A 194 -3.67 -1.29 -43.71
CA VAL A 194 -3.29 -1.10 -42.29
C VAL A 194 -4.36 -1.67 -41.37
N HIS A 195 -5.64 -1.38 -41.67
CA HIS A 195 -6.74 -1.93 -40.88
C HIS A 195 -6.81 -3.46 -40.98
N ALA A 196 -6.58 -4.04 -42.13
CA ALA A 196 -6.56 -5.51 -42.32
C ALA A 196 -5.42 -6.16 -41.51
N VAL A 197 -4.22 -5.56 -41.48
CA VAL A 197 -3.11 -6.01 -40.66
C VAL A 197 -3.46 -5.92 -39.18
N CYS A 198 -4.03 -4.79 -38.74
CA CYS A 198 -4.48 -4.63 -37.34
C CYS A 198 -5.58 -5.62 -36.96
N ALA A 199 -6.54 -5.89 -37.85
CA ALA A 199 -7.59 -6.88 -37.62
C ALA A 199 -7.03 -8.29 -37.43
N ALA A 200 -6.06 -8.69 -38.27
CA ALA A 200 -5.40 -9.99 -38.15
C ALA A 200 -4.61 -10.12 -36.82
N LEU A 201 -3.92 -9.05 -36.39
CA LEU A 201 -3.23 -9.04 -35.10
C LEU A 201 -4.22 -9.03 -33.92
N THR A 202 -5.32 -8.27 -34.06
CA THR A 202 -6.38 -8.24 -33.04
C THR A 202 -7.02 -9.61 -32.83
N ALA A 203 -7.22 -10.40 -33.90
CA ALA A 203 -7.74 -11.75 -33.78
C ALA A 203 -6.85 -12.63 -32.88
N LEU A 204 -5.52 -12.50 -32.99
CA LEU A 204 -4.58 -13.22 -32.12
C LEU A 204 -4.67 -12.73 -30.65
N VAL A 205 -4.89 -11.45 -30.43
CA VAL A 205 -5.09 -10.89 -29.07
C VAL A 205 -6.43 -11.36 -28.50
N ALA A 206 -7.50 -11.38 -29.33
CA ALA A 206 -8.84 -11.77 -28.91
C ALA A 206 -8.91 -13.25 -28.50
N GLU A 207 -8.14 -14.13 -29.16
CA GLU A 207 -8.06 -15.55 -28.83
C GLU A 207 -7.55 -15.81 -27.41
N VAL A 208 -6.71 -14.92 -26.89
CA VAL A 208 -6.08 -15.02 -25.56
C VAL A 208 -6.46 -13.87 -24.63
N ALA A 209 -7.56 -13.17 -24.93
CA ALA A 209 -7.94 -11.95 -24.22
C ALA A 209 -8.19 -12.17 -22.73
N ASP A 210 -8.83 -13.26 -22.35
CA ASP A 210 -9.15 -13.58 -20.95
C ASP A 210 -7.87 -13.85 -20.14
N ASP A 211 -6.90 -14.58 -20.70
CA ASP A 211 -5.59 -14.80 -20.08
C ASP A 211 -4.79 -13.48 -19.90
N LEU A 212 -4.91 -12.58 -20.88
CA LEU A 212 -4.27 -11.26 -20.81
C LEU A 212 -4.92 -10.35 -19.78
N ILE A 213 -6.25 -10.42 -19.63
CA ILE A 213 -6.99 -9.66 -18.63
C ILE A 213 -6.61 -10.14 -17.22
N ASP A 214 -6.60 -11.44 -16.94
CA ASP A 214 -6.19 -11.99 -15.65
C ASP A 214 -4.73 -11.62 -15.32
N SER A 215 -3.86 -11.69 -16.32
CA SER A 215 -2.47 -11.27 -16.16
C SER A 215 -2.34 -9.76 -15.92
N PHE A 216 -3.13 -8.92 -16.56
CA PHE A 216 -3.16 -7.49 -16.36
C PHE A 216 -3.65 -7.13 -14.95
N GLU A 217 -4.71 -7.79 -14.47
CA GLU A 217 -5.20 -7.63 -13.10
C GLU A 217 -4.13 -8.01 -12.08
N ALA A 218 -3.38 -9.10 -12.31
CA ALA A 218 -2.27 -9.49 -11.45
C ALA A 218 -1.12 -8.46 -11.45
N VAL A 219 -0.84 -7.80 -12.58
CA VAL A 219 0.14 -6.69 -12.65
C VAL A 219 -0.35 -5.48 -11.86
N VAL A 220 -1.64 -5.12 -11.98
CA VAL A 220 -2.24 -4.02 -11.20
C VAL A 220 -2.21 -4.33 -9.70
N GLU A 221 -2.51 -5.57 -9.31
CA GLU A 221 -2.41 -6.03 -7.92
C GLU A 221 -0.98 -5.87 -7.37
N LEU A 222 0.03 -6.27 -8.13
CA LEU A 222 1.44 -6.06 -7.75
C LEU A 222 1.81 -4.58 -7.62
N ASP A 223 1.27 -3.70 -8.48
CA ASP A 223 1.52 -2.26 -8.38
C ASP A 223 0.97 -1.68 -7.08
N VAL A 224 -0.25 -2.08 -6.69
CA VAL A 224 -0.85 -1.70 -5.40
C VAL A 224 -0.01 -2.20 -4.23
N ILE A 225 0.47 -3.45 -4.28
CA ILE A 225 1.31 -4.03 -3.23
C ILE A 225 2.66 -3.31 -3.16
N ALA A 226 3.28 -3.02 -4.31
CA ALA A 226 4.52 -2.26 -4.37
C ALA A 226 4.36 -0.84 -3.79
N ALA A 227 3.26 -0.17 -4.10
CA ALA A 227 2.93 1.14 -3.53
C ALA A 227 2.78 1.07 -2.00
N ARG A 228 2.09 0.05 -1.46
CA ARG A 228 1.97 -0.20 -0.01
C ARG A 228 3.34 -0.44 0.63
N GLY A 229 4.19 -1.27 0.00
CA GLY A 229 5.54 -1.55 0.48
C GLY A 229 6.39 -0.29 0.54
N ARG A 230 6.42 0.48 -0.54
CA ARG A 230 7.19 1.74 -0.63
C ARG A 230 6.71 2.79 0.36
N TYR A 231 5.38 2.93 0.52
CA TYR A 231 4.81 3.80 1.55
C TYR A 231 5.26 3.38 2.94
N THR A 232 5.16 2.08 3.27
CA THR A 232 5.57 1.53 4.57
C THR A 232 7.06 1.75 4.83
N ALA A 233 7.92 1.51 3.85
CA ALA A 233 9.35 1.80 3.92
C ALA A 233 9.62 3.30 4.15
N HIS A 234 8.95 4.17 3.37
CA HIS A 234 9.09 5.61 3.50
C HIS A 234 8.70 6.10 4.90
N MET A 235 7.63 5.55 5.47
CA MET A 235 7.15 5.93 6.80
C MET A 235 7.97 5.30 7.94
N GLY A 236 8.82 4.29 7.67
CA GLY A 236 9.49 3.49 8.68
C GLY A 236 8.47 2.69 9.49
N GLY A 237 7.50 2.09 8.80
CA GLY A 237 6.38 1.38 9.42
C GLY A 237 6.73 -0.06 9.77
N ALA A 238 6.19 -0.54 10.91
CA ALA A 238 6.19 -1.93 11.33
C ALA A 238 4.77 -2.51 11.24
N PHE A 239 4.65 -3.82 11.01
CA PHE A 239 3.34 -4.49 10.95
C PHE A 239 2.88 -4.86 12.35
N PRO A 240 1.66 -4.42 12.75
CA PRO A 240 1.08 -4.86 14.00
C PRO A 240 0.55 -6.30 13.88
N GLU A 241 0.54 -7.01 15.00
CA GLU A 241 -0.22 -8.25 15.14
C GLU A 241 -1.72 -7.91 15.16
N LEU A 242 -2.46 -8.53 14.25
CA LEU A 242 -3.90 -8.35 14.14
C LEU A 242 -4.60 -9.43 14.96
N THR A 243 -5.38 -9.02 15.96
CA THR A 243 -6.19 -9.95 16.77
C THR A 243 -7.62 -10.05 16.21
N ASP A 244 -8.22 -11.23 16.36
CA ASP A 244 -9.62 -11.44 15.97
C ASP A 244 -10.56 -10.68 16.93
N PRO A 245 -11.38 -9.76 16.45
CA PRO A 245 -12.30 -9.00 17.27
C PRO A 245 -13.36 -9.88 17.95
N LEU A 246 -13.79 -10.98 17.31
CA LEU A 246 -14.80 -11.87 17.88
C LEU A 246 -14.24 -12.73 19.02
N GLU A 247 -13.00 -13.18 18.91
CA GLU A 247 -12.29 -13.88 19.97
C GLU A 247 -12.12 -12.96 21.19
N LEU A 248 -11.64 -11.73 20.95
CA LEU A 248 -11.49 -10.72 22.00
C LEU A 248 -12.84 -10.43 22.70
N LEU A 249 -13.92 -10.31 21.92
CA LEU A 249 -15.26 -10.07 22.43
C LEU A 249 -15.74 -11.21 23.32
N SER A 250 -15.51 -12.45 22.91
CA SER A 250 -15.86 -13.64 23.70
C SER A 250 -15.08 -13.70 25.02
N GLU A 251 -13.78 -13.35 25.01
CA GLU A 251 -12.98 -13.21 26.24
C GLU A 251 -13.53 -12.12 27.15
N GLN A 252 -13.91 -10.96 26.62
CA GLN A 252 -14.49 -9.85 27.39
C GLN A 252 -15.81 -10.27 28.09
N VAL A 253 -16.71 -10.95 27.37
CA VAL A 253 -17.98 -11.43 27.88
C VAL A 253 -17.76 -12.47 29.01
N ALA A 254 -16.86 -13.41 28.78
CA ALA A 254 -16.55 -14.46 29.79
C ALA A 254 -16.00 -13.85 31.10
N ARG A 255 -15.11 -12.87 30.99
CA ARG A 255 -14.52 -12.14 32.12
C ARG A 255 -15.56 -11.30 32.86
N PHE A 256 -16.42 -10.61 32.14
CA PHE A 256 -17.50 -9.82 32.76
C PHE A 256 -18.47 -10.68 33.54
N ASN A 257 -18.86 -11.83 32.98
CA ASN A 257 -19.73 -12.78 33.67
C ASN A 257 -19.05 -13.40 34.90
N ALA A 258 -17.76 -13.68 34.85
CA ALA A 258 -17.00 -14.19 35.99
C ALA A 258 -16.90 -13.16 37.13
N LEU A 259 -16.74 -11.88 36.83
CA LEU A 259 -16.74 -10.79 37.81
C LEU A 259 -18.13 -10.60 38.44
N GLY A 260 -19.22 -10.69 37.67
CA GLY A 260 -20.59 -10.63 38.18
C GLY A 260 -20.94 -11.81 39.07
N ALA A 261 -20.39 -12.99 38.84
CA ALA A 261 -20.63 -14.17 39.68
C ALA A 261 -19.85 -14.16 41.01
N ALA A 262 -18.79 -13.36 41.15
CA ALA A 262 -17.96 -13.29 42.34
C ALA A 262 -18.54 -12.45 43.50
N GLY A 263 -19.67 -11.78 43.32
CA GLY A 263 -20.35 -10.96 44.33
C GLY A 263 -19.56 -9.74 44.80
N GLU A 264 -20.18 -8.84 45.58
CA GLU A 264 -19.60 -7.57 46.05
C GLU A 264 -18.35 -7.71 46.97
N GLY A 265 -17.91 -8.94 47.30
CA GLY A 265 -16.71 -9.26 48.08
C GLY A 265 -15.49 -9.69 47.30
N GLY A 266 -15.62 -9.76 45.94
CA GLY A 266 -14.50 -10.16 45.08
C GLY A 266 -13.42 -9.08 45.05
N GLN A 267 -12.23 -9.47 45.51
CA GLN A 267 -10.98 -8.68 45.40
C GLN A 267 -10.94 -7.98 44.03
N LYS A 268 -10.87 -6.63 44.05
CA LYS A 268 -10.42 -5.86 42.89
C LYS A 268 -9.15 -6.54 42.36
N LEU A 269 -9.25 -7.23 41.24
CA LEU A 269 -8.08 -7.75 40.53
C LEU A 269 -7.16 -6.56 40.31
N ASN A 270 -6.16 -6.44 41.21
CA ASN A 270 -5.09 -5.49 41.09
C ASN A 270 -4.50 -5.58 39.68
N GLY A 271 -4.27 -4.42 39.04
CA GLY A 271 -3.73 -4.31 37.71
C GLY A 271 -2.36 -4.97 37.56
N GLY A 272 -2.34 -6.25 37.46
CA GLY A 272 -1.18 -7.09 37.17
C GLY A 272 -1.53 -8.05 36.05
N SER A 273 -0.93 -7.84 34.89
CA SER A 273 -0.76 -8.77 33.76
C SER A 273 -1.99 -9.29 33.00
N ASP A 274 -3.17 -8.70 33.11
CA ASP A 274 -4.22 -8.94 32.14
C ASP A 274 -3.80 -8.26 30.82
N GLY A 275 -3.52 -9.07 29.78
CA GLY A 275 -2.95 -8.60 28.51
C GLY A 275 -3.67 -7.36 27.93
N LEU A 276 -3.00 -6.65 27.04
CA LEU A 276 -3.57 -5.52 26.32
C LEU A 276 -4.36 -6.02 25.11
N SER A 277 -5.50 -5.41 24.83
CA SER A 277 -6.23 -5.60 23.55
C SER A 277 -5.67 -4.71 22.46
N VAL A 278 -5.15 -3.53 22.83
CA VAL A 278 -4.43 -2.63 21.94
C VAL A 278 -3.11 -2.24 22.59
N GLN A 279 -2.02 -2.42 21.86
CA GLN A 279 -0.69 -1.99 22.26
C GLN A 279 0.01 -1.33 21.08
N LEU A 280 -0.04 -0.01 21.02
CA LEU A 280 0.66 0.80 20.03
C LEU A 280 1.54 1.80 20.77
N LYS A 281 2.81 1.44 21.01
CA LYS A 281 3.79 2.34 21.63
C LYS A 281 4.52 3.17 20.58
N GLY A 282 4.61 4.46 20.83
CA GLY A 282 5.30 5.39 19.95
C GLY A 282 4.61 5.64 18.62
N LEU A 283 3.27 5.50 18.55
CA LEU A 283 2.49 5.75 17.35
C LEU A 283 2.63 7.20 16.91
N LYS A 284 3.02 7.44 15.67
CA LYS A 284 3.08 8.76 15.05
C LYS A 284 1.91 8.95 14.09
N HIS A 285 1.30 10.13 14.12
CA HIS A 285 0.21 10.47 13.19
C HIS A 285 0.74 10.48 11.75
N PRO A 286 0.22 9.66 10.83
CA PRO A 286 0.83 9.44 9.51
C PRO A 286 0.91 10.71 8.67
N LEU A 287 -0.14 11.55 8.64
CA LEU A 287 -0.12 12.78 7.86
C LEU A 287 0.89 13.80 8.40
N LEU A 288 0.98 13.96 9.73
CA LEU A 288 1.97 14.87 10.32
C LEU A 288 3.40 14.39 10.05
N LEU A 289 3.62 13.07 10.12
CA LEU A 289 4.92 12.48 9.82
C LEU A 289 5.28 12.65 8.34
N TRP A 290 4.31 12.50 7.43
CA TRP A 290 4.51 12.74 6.00
C TRP A 290 4.95 14.17 5.75
N THR A 291 4.19 15.17 6.24
CA THR A 291 4.53 16.59 6.09
C THR A 291 5.92 16.89 6.64
N GLN A 292 6.25 16.37 7.83
CA GLN A 292 7.59 16.54 8.43
C GLN A 292 8.71 16.01 7.52
N LYS A 293 8.50 14.83 6.91
CA LYS A 293 9.48 14.21 6.01
C LYS A 293 9.62 14.99 4.70
N GLU A 294 8.53 15.51 4.14
CA GLU A 294 8.56 16.38 2.95
C GLU A 294 9.37 17.67 3.24
N GLU A 295 9.06 18.37 4.34
CA GLU A 295 9.81 19.56 4.75
C GLU A 295 11.30 19.28 4.96
N GLN A 296 11.63 18.13 5.56
CA GLN A 296 13.03 17.73 5.74
C GLN A 296 13.70 17.42 4.41
N ALA A 297 13.00 16.82 3.45
CA ALA A 297 13.52 16.53 2.12
C ALA A 297 13.77 17.82 1.34
N GLU A 298 12.84 18.78 1.38
CA GLU A 298 13.01 20.10 0.74
C GLU A 298 14.21 20.85 1.31
N LYS A 299 14.33 20.92 2.66
CA LYS A 299 15.47 21.55 3.32
C LYS A 299 16.82 20.90 2.94
N ARG A 300 16.84 19.55 2.79
CA ARG A 300 18.03 18.82 2.31
C ARG A 300 18.37 19.16 0.87
N MET A 301 17.36 19.25 -0.01
CA MET A 301 17.55 19.62 -1.42
C MET A 301 18.05 21.05 -1.56
N GLU A 302 17.52 22.02 -0.79
CA GLU A 302 17.99 23.39 -0.75
C GLU A 302 19.45 23.49 -0.24
N ALA A 303 19.78 22.76 0.82
CA ALA A 303 21.13 22.71 1.35
C ALA A 303 22.12 22.13 0.31
N ALA A 304 21.72 21.06 -0.39
CA ALA A 304 22.51 20.46 -1.47
C ALA A 304 22.69 21.42 -2.68
N ALA A 305 21.63 22.16 -3.05
CA ALA A 305 21.69 23.17 -4.11
C ALA A 305 22.61 24.32 -3.72
N LYS A 306 22.54 24.84 -2.48
CA LYS A 306 23.44 25.87 -1.95
C LYS A 306 24.90 25.39 -1.91
N ALA A 307 25.14 24.12 -1.58
CA ALA A 307 26.47 23.51 -1.61
C ALA A 307 27.05 23.39 -3.02
N ARG A 308 26.23 23.06 -4.03
CA ARG A 308 26.66 23.00 -5.46
C ARG A 308 26.90 24.39 -6.05
N GLY A 309 26.17 25.42 -5.59
CA GLY A 309 26.34 26.81 -6.07
C GLY A 309 27.58 27.53 -5.50
N SER A 310 28.16 27.05 -4.39
CA SER A 310 29.30 27.68 -3.72
C SER A 310 30.70 27.24 -4.21
N GLY A 311 30.77 26.59 -5.35
CA GLY A 311 32.01 26.08 -5.95
C GLY A 311 32.95 27.14 -6.52
N LYS A 312 33.13 28.32 -5.90
CA LYS A 312 34.25 29.26 -6.06
C LYS A 312 34.06 30.48 -5.15
N ARG A 313 34.52 30.44 -3.88
CA ARG A 313 35.06 31.62 -3.19
C ARG A 313 35.69 31.25 -1.85
N LYS A 314 37.00 31.46 -1.81
CA LYS A 314 37.94 31.83 -0.73
C LYS A 314 37.60 31.46 0.73
N LYS A 315 38.54 30.69 1.30
CA LYS A 315 38.87 30.64 2.71
C LYS A 315 38.85 32.06 3.33
N ASP A 316 37.87 32.31 4.18
CA ASP A 316 38.03 33.29 5.26
C ASP A 316 37.42 32.68 6.51
N LYS A 317 38.33 32.51 7.47
CA LYS A 317 38.01 32.11 8.84
C LYS A 317 37.25 33.26 9.51
N ARG A 318 35.96 33.06 9.78
CA ARG A 318 35.26 33.71 10.87
C ARG A 318 34.48 32.66 11.63
N LYS A 319 34.88 32.43 12.90
CA LYS A 319 34.12 31.79 13.93
C LYS A 319 32.84 32.62 14.16
N GLY A 320 31.77 32.31 13.52
CA GLY A 320 30.41 32.71 13.86
C GLY A 320 29.68 31.46 14.29
N SER A 321 29.05 31.51 15.43
CA SER A 321 28.15 30.47 15.93
C SER A 321 27.19 30.06 14.80
N ARG A 322 27.31 28.84 14.31
CA ARG A 322 26.29 28.23 13.46
C ARG A 322 25.09 28.00 14.39
N GLU A 323 24.14 28.90 14.35
CA GLU A 323 22.77 28.55 14.71
C GLU A 323 22.37 27.34 13.83
N ALA A 324 22.08 26.24 14.51
CA ALA A 324 21.52 25.09 13.85
C ALA A 324 20.23 25.55 13.16
N PRO A 325 19.97 25.15 11.92
CA PRO A 325 18.72 25.49 11.24
C PRO A 325 17.59 25.06 12.16
N GLU A 326 16.62 25.95 12.39
CA GLU A 326 15.41 25.73 13.17
C GLU A 326 14.82 24.38 12.79
N CYS A 327 14.93 23.41 13.70
CA CYS A 327 14.55 22.03 13.44
C CYS A 327 13.05 22.03 13.21
N ALA A 328 12.59 21.49 12.09
CA ALA A 328 11.17 21.21 11.87
C ALA A 328 10.64 20.51 13.12
N ARG A 329 9.54 20.98 13.68
CA ARG A 329 8.97 20.42 14.93
C ARG A 329 8.80 18.92 14.74
N GLU A 330 9.41 18.15 15.60
CA GLU A 330 9.32 16.68 15.52
C GLU A 330 7.92 16.22 15.92
N VAL A 331 7.35 15.27 15.17
CA VAL A 331 6.06 14.67 15.51
C VAL A 331 6.23 13.88 16.80
N VAL A 332 5.51 14.27 17.84
CA VAL A 332 5.54 13.60 19.13
C VAL A 332 4.88 12.24 19.02
N PRO A 333 5.56 11.15 19.41
CA PRO A 333 4.96 9.82 19.45
C PRO A 333 3.99 9.69 20.61
N ILE A 334 2.88 8.95 20.40
CA ILE A 334 1.88 8.67 21.40
C ILE A 334 1.82 7.17 21.71
N ASP A 335 1.51 6.83 22.97
CA ASP A 335 1.32 5.46 23.40
C ASP A 335 -0.18 5.17 23.59
N ILE A 336 -0.72 4.20 22.89
CA ILE A 336 -2.11 3.74 23.01
C ILE A 336 -2.10 2.35 23.62
N LEU A 337 -2.61 2.25 24.86
CA LEU A 337 -2.54 1.06 25.70
C LEU A 337 -3.94 0.76 26.26
N VAL A 338 -4.68 -0.13 25.61
CA VAL A 338 -6.05 -0.49 26.03
C VAL A 338 -6.05 -1.87 26.64
N GLY A 339 -6.57 -2.00 27.86
CA GLY A 339 -6.72 -3.29 28.55
C GLY A 339 -7.78 -4.16 27.89
N LYS A 340 -7.65 -5.49 28.00
CA LYS A 340 -8.61 -6.45 27.41
C LYS A 340 -10.06 -6.27 27.88
N ASN A 341 -10.27 -5.72 29.08
CA ASN A 341 -11.61 -5.50 29.63
C ASN A 341 -12.22 -4.14 29.25
N THR A 342 -11.41 -3.24 28.70
CA THR A 342 -11.83 -1.88 28.38
C THR A 342 -12.59 -1.86 27.06
N ARG A 343 -13.79 -1.28 27.10
CA ARG A 343 -14.65 -1.07 25.93
C ARG A 343 -14.82 0.41 25.58
N SER A 344 -14.57 1.29 26.54
CA SER A 344 -14.66 2.73 26.31
C SER A 344 -13.49 3.46 26.96
N VAL A 345 -12.82 4.32 26.21
CA VAL A 345 -11.73 5.18 26.68
C VAL A 345 -12.18 6.62 26.60
N VAL A 346 -12.13 7.32 27.72
CA VAL A 346 -12.47 8.76 27.81
C VAL A 346 -11.18 9.57 27.88
N ILE A 347 -10.92 10.36 26.84
CA ILE A 347 -9.72 11.20 26.74
C ILE A 347 -10.06 12.64 27.11
N THR A 348 -9.42 13.15 28.14
CA THR A 348 -9.64 14.50 28.70
C THR A 348 -8.41 15.40 28.56
N GLY A 349 -8.54 16.68 28.80
CA GLY A 349 -7.47 17.66 28.76
C GLY A 349 -7.76 18.88 27.88
N PRO A 350 -6.83 19.85 27.72
CA PRO A 350 -7.03 21.06 26.94
C PRO A 350 -7.18 20.78 25.43
N ASN A 351 -7.89 21.66 24.69
CA ASN A 351 -8.09 21.50 23.24
C ASN A 351 -6.79 21.50 22.46
N THR A 352 -5.82 22.31 22.87
CA THR A 352 -4.49 22.37 22.24
C THR A 352 -3.61 21.16 22.53
N GLY A 353 -4.03 20.25 23.42
CA GLY A 353 -3.24 19.09 23.88
C GLY A 353 -3.13 17.93 22.86
N GLY A 354 -3.86 17.95 21.74
CA GLY A 354 -3.78 16.93 20.71
C GLY A 354 -4.77 15.77 20.87
N LYS A 355 -5.88 15.95 21.62
CA LYS A 355 -6.94 14.93 21.78
C LYS A 355 -7.47 14.43 20.44
N THR A 356 -7.94 15.36 19.59
CA THR A 356 -8.44 15.07 18.23
C THR A 356 -7.38 14.39 17.36
N ALA A 357 -6.10 14.84 17.43
CA ALA A 357 -5.00 14.21 16.71
C ALA A 357 -4.76 12.77 17.15
N THR A 358 -4.91 12.48 18.46
CA THR A 358 -4.76 11.14 19.03
C THR A 358 -5.82 10.16 18.48
N ILE A 359 -7.10 10.53 18.53
CA ILE A 359 -8.16 9.65 18.00
C ILE A 359 -8.07 9.49 16.48
N LYS A 360 -7.69 10.55 15.74
CA LYS A 360 -7.42 10.47 14.30
C LYS A 360 -6.23 9.54 14.00
N ALA A 361 -5.15 9.62 14.77
CA ALA A 361 -3.99 8.75 14.59
C ALA A 361 -4.36 7.27 14.82
N PHE A 362 -5.19 6.98 15.83
CA PHE A 362 -5.64 5.63 16.13
C PHE A 362 -6.60 5.09 15.05
N GLY A 363 -7.57 5.88 14.62
CA GLY A 363 -8.49 5.50 13.53
C GLY A 363 -7.74 5.22 12.23
N LEU A 364 -6.78 6.06 11.87
CA LEU A 364 -5.91 5.83 10.71
C LEU A 364 -5.06 4.58 10.88
N ALA A 365 -4.50 4.33 12.08
CA ALA A 365 -3.73 3.12 12.36
C ALA A 365 -4.57 1.85 12.15
N SER A 366 -5.84 1.85 12.60
CA SER A 366 -6.78 0.75 12.39
C SER A 366 -7.05 0.50 10.90
N LEU A 367 -7.32 1.54 10.13
CA LEU A 367 -7.58 1.43 8.69
C LEU A 367 -6.32 1.01 7.91
N MET A 368 -5.15 1.56 8.26
CA MET A 368 -3.86 1.21 7.66
C MET A 368 -3.52 -0.26 7.90
N SER A 369 -3.71 -0.75 9.12
CA SER A 369 -3.45 -2.16 9.47
C SER A 369 -4.32 -3.12 8.65
N ARG A 370 -5.61 -2.82 8.50
CA ARG A 370 -6.53 -3.59 7.64
C ARG A 370 -6.13 -3.55 6.16
N SER A 371 -5.60 -2.43 5.70
CA SER A 371 -5.14 -2.25 4.32
C SER A 371 -3.76 -2.86 4.05
N GLY A 372 -3.13 -3.48 5.04
CA GLY A 372 -1.79 -4.07 4.90
C GLY A 372 -0.66 -3.06 4.89
N LEU A 373 -0.89 -1.83 5.37
CA LEU A 373 0.13 -0.80 5.54
C LEU A 373 0.80 -0.95 6.91
N GLY A 374 2.11 -0.73 6.97
CA GLY A 374 2.84 -0.67 8.24
C GLY A 374 2.56 0.62 9.01
N LEU A 375 2.59 0.54 10.33
CA LEU A 375 2.38 1.64 11.26
C LEU A 375 3.72 2.22 11.72
N SER A 376 3.82 3.54 11.81
CA SER A 376 4.97 4.21 12.44
C SER A 376 4.85 4.10 13.96
N VAL A 377 5.29 2.98 14.50
CA VAL A 377 5.33 2.64 15.92
C VAL A 377 6.75 2.31 16.35
N SER A 378 6.99 2.17 17.66
CA SER A 378 8.29 1.80 18.18
C SER A 378 8.59 0.31 17.92
N ASP A 379 9.74 0.02 17.31
CA ASP A 379 10.21 -1.36 17.05
C ASP A 379 10.59 -2.14 18.32
N ARG A 380 10.64 -1.47 19.47
CA ARG A 380 11.06 -2.07 20.74
C ARG A 380 9.99 -2.92 21.40
N HIS A 381 8.74 -2.72 21.02
CA HIS A 381 7.59 -3.39 21.59
C HIS A 381 6.71 -3.99 20.50
N PRO A 382 6.10 -5.16 20.72
CA PRO A 382 5.13 -5.69 19.77
C PRO A 382 3.95 -4.72 19.67
N ALA A 383 3.56 -4.41 18.44
CA ALA A 383 2.36 -3.65 18.16
C ALA A 383 1.20 -4.64 18.01
N VAL A 384 0.11 -4.43 18.75
CA VAL A 384 -1.09 -5.28 18.71
C VAL A 384 -2.31 -4.39 18.51
N ILE A 385 -3.20 -4.76 17.59
CA ILE A 385 -4.45 -4.05 17.32
C ILE A 385 -5.52 -5.03 16.81
N PRO A 386 -6.79 -4.93 17.27
CA PRO A 386 -7.88 -5.73 16.71
C PRO A 386 -8.18 -5.37 15.24
N CYS A 387 -8.57 -6.37 14.47
CA CYS A 387 -9.02 -6.18 13.10
C CYS A 387 -10.50 -5.77 13.10
N TYR A 388 -10.81 -4.53 13.48
CA TYR A 388 -12.19 -4.03 13.52
C TYR A 388 -12.86 -4.19 12.16
N ASP A 389 -14.13 -4.61 12.13
CA ASP A 389 -14.90 -4.76 10.89
C ASP A 389 -15.31 -3.43 10.30
N THR A 390 -15.67 -2.46 11.16
CA THR A 390 -16.06 -1.10 10.77
C THR A 390 -15.44 -0.08 11.70
N VAL A 391 -15.09 1.09 11.15
CA VAL A 391 -14.59 2.24 11.90
C VAL A 391 -15.54 3.40 11.69
N PHE A 392 -16.23 3.79 12.75
CA PHE A 392 -17.09 4.98 12.77
C PHE A 392 -16.34 6.15 13.41
N ALA A 393 -16.44 7.32 12.80
CA ALA A 393 -15.76 8.50 13.30
C ALA A 393 -16.68 9.73 13.19
N ASP A 394 -17.02 10.30 14.34
CA ASP A 394 -17.60 11.63 14.45
C ASP A 394 -16.50 12.58 14.96
N ILE A 395 -15.69 13.08 14.02
CA ILE A 395 -14.49 13.88 14.28
C ILE A 395 -14.49 15.07 13.30
N GLY A 396 -14.66 16.25 13.81
CA GLY A 396 -14.55 17.46 12.98
C GLY A 396 -15.04 18.70 13.66
N ASP A 397 -14.22 19.75 13.64
CA ASP A 397 -14.64 21.11 13.95
C ASP A 397 -15.41 21.66 12.74
N GLU A 398 -16.72 21.59 12.74
CA GLU A 398 -17.51 22.44 11.86
C GLU A 398 -17.50 23.89 12.39
N GLN A 399 -16.35 24.54 12.37
CA GLN A 399 -16.26 26.00 12.51
C GLN A 399 -16.78 26.70 11.24
N SER A 400 -17.91 26.25 10.72
CA SER A 400 -18.63 27.03 9.72
C SER A 400 -19.50 28.06 10.45
N LEU A 401 -19.09 29.31 10.33
CA LEU A 401 -19.70 30.52 10.92
C LEU A 401 -21.18 30.73 10.64
N THR A 402 -21.88 29.77 10.06
CA THR A 402 -23.26 29.98 9.58
C THR A 402 -24.37 29.20 10.31
N SER A 403 -24.04 28.31 11.28
CA SER A 403 -25.14 27.55 11.90
C SER A 403 -24.75 26.86 13.22
N SER A 404 -24.90 27.57 14.33
CA SER A 404 -24.72 27.03 15.70
C SER A 404 -25.78 25.98 16.11
N LEU A 405 -27.00 26.02 15.55
CA LEU A 405 -28.02 25.00 15.76
C LEU A 405 -27.82 23.76 14.85
N SER A 406 -27.07 23.90 13.75
CA SER A 406 -26.80 22.81 12.81
C SER A 406 -25.68 21.86 13.31
N THR A 407 -24.79 22.31 14.19
CA THR A 407 -23.66 21.54 14.67
C THR A 407 -24.11 20.41 15.58
N PHE A 408 -24.89 20.69 16.62
CA PHE A 408 -25.41 19.67 17.54
C PHE A 408 -26.36 18.67 16.85
N SER A 409 -27.28 19.14 16.02
CA SER A 409 -28.16 18.26 15.25
C SER A 409 -27.40 17.39 14.27
N GLY A 410 -26.35 17.93 13.63
CA GLY A 410 -25.49 17.16 12.74
C GLY A 410 -24.68 16.07 13.46
N HIS A 411 -24.22 16.32 14.69
CA HIS A 411 -23.64 15.29 15.55
C HIS A 411 -24.64 14.20 15.88
N LEU A 412 -25.88 14.58 16.29
CA LEU A 412 -26.93 13.60 16.59
C LEU A 412 -27.32 12.74 15.40
N ASP A 413 -27.43 13.31 14.20
CA ASP A 413 -27.73 12.56 12.98
C ASP A 413 -26.63 11.53 12.68
N ARG A 414 -25.35 11.89 12.86
CA ARG A 414 -24.22 10.95 12.70
C ARG A 414 -24.20 9.87 13.77
N ILE A 415 -24.48 10.25 15.01
CA ILE A 415 -24.59 9.30 16.14
C ILE A 415 -25.74 8.33 15.90
N GLN A 416 -26.89 8.80 15.39
CA GLN A 416 -28.02 7.92 15.07
C GLN A 416 -27.65 6.92 13.99
N ALA A 417 -27.05 7.36 12.87
CA ALA A 417 -26.56 6.46 11.81
C ALA A 417 -25.54 5.44 12.35
N LEU A 418 -24.63 5.88 13.21
CA LEU A 418 -23.67 5.01 13.88
C LEU A 418 -24.39 3.94 14.73
N LEU A 419 -25.39 4.31 15.50
CA LEU A 419 -26.11 3.36 16.35
C LEU A 419 -26.92 2.34 15.54
N GLU A 420 -27.34 2.67 14.33
CA GLU A 420 -28.07 1.80 13.39
C GLU A 420 -27.11 0.85 12.64
N GLU A 421 -25.95 1.33 12.21
CA GLU A 421 -25.04 0.59 11.33
C GLU A 421 -23.89 -0.16 12.06
N LYS A 422 -23.62 0.17 13.34
CA LYS A 422 -22.54 -0.46 14.09
C LYS A 422 -22.72 -1.94 14.30
N THR A 423 -21.63 -2.65 14.43
CA THR A 423 -21.56 -4.06 14.85
C THR A 423 -20.87 -4.18 16.21
N GLU A 424 -20.89 -5.37 16.79
CA GLU A 424 -20.18 -5.65 18.03
C GLU A 424 -18.64 -5.58 17.88
N ALA A 425 -18.13 -5.76 16.66
CA ALA A 425 -16.71 -5.72 16.33
C ALA A 425 -16.24 -4.34 15.82
N SER A 426 -17.08 -3.31 15.91
CA SER A 426 -16.78 -1.95 15.42
C SER A 426 -15.87 -1.17 16.37
N LEU A 427 -15.07 -0.29 15.78
CA LEU A 427 -14.37 0.83 16.45
C LEU A 427 -15.18 2.10 16.30
N VAL A 428 -15.40 2.81 17.40
CA VAL A 428 -16.10 4.10 17.41
C VAL A 428 -15.18 5.20 17.93
N LEU A 429 -15.11 6.31 17.21
CA LEU A 429 -14.28 7.46 17.51
C LEU A 429 -15.16 8.70 17.59
N LEU A 430 -15.28 9.28 18.79
CA LEU A 430 -16.13 10.43 19.05
C LEU A 430 -15.29 11.61 19.56
N ASP A 431 -15.39 12.75 18.92
CA ASP A 431 -14.69 13.95 19.37
C ASP A 431 -15.69 14.91 20.06
N GLU A 432 -15.25 15.50 21.17
CA GLU A 432 -15.98 16.49 21.96
C GLU A 432 -17.41 16.06 22.37
N VAL A 433 -17.55 14.83 22.88
CA VAL A 433 -18.86 14.28 23.26
C VAL A 433 -19.57 15.16 24.29
N GLY A 434 -20.82 15.51 23.97
CA GLY A 434 -21.70 16.33 24.81
C GLY A 434 -21.56 17.82 24.59
N THR A 435 -20.77 18.29 23.62
CA THR A 435 -20.65 19.71 23.31
C THR A 435 -21.77 20.20 22.39
N GLY A 436 -22.02 21.50 22.37
CA GLY A 436 -23.04 22.14 21.48
C GLY A 436 -24.43 22.28 22.09
N THR A 437 -24.62 21.85 23.34
CA THR A 437 -25.88 22.06 24.10
C THR A 437 -25.57 22.49 25.54
N ASP A 438 -26.59 22.52 26.42
CA ASP A 438 -26.39 22.75 27.83
C ASP A 438 -25.39 21.75 28.42
N PRO A 439 -24.43 22.20 29.24
CA PRO A 439 -23.36 21.33 29.78
C PRO A 439 -23.84 20.12 30.54
N ASP A 440 -24.92 20.24 31.31
CA ASP A 440 -25.44 19.14 32.13
C ASP A 440 -26.23 18.15 31.26
N GLU A 441 -27.04 18.63 30.31
CA GLU A 441 -27.74 17.81 29.34
C GLU A 441 -26.77 17.09 28.42
N GLY A 442 -25.72 17.78 27.93
CA GLY A 442 -24.68 17.23 27.10
C GLY A 442 -23.87 16.14 27.80
N ALA A 443 -23.52 16.38 29.07
CA ALA A 443 -22.82 15.38 29.90
C ALA A 443 -23.70 14.15 30.16
N ALA A 444 -24.99 14.32 30.45
CA ALA A 444 -25.92 13.22 30.67
C ALA A 444 -26.13 12.38 29.42
N LEU A 445 -26.34 13.03 28.26
CA LEU A 445 -26.48 12.35 26.98
C LEU A 445 -25.20 11.62 26.57
N GLY A 446 -24.05 12.26 26.73
CA GLY A 446 -22.74 11.66 26.47
C GLY A 446 -22.47 10.44 27.34
N ALA A 447 -22.80 10.51 28.63
CA ALA A 447 -22.65 9.37 29.54
C ALA A 447 -23.57 8.20 29.13
N ALA A 448 -24.84 8.46 28.81
CA ALA A 448 -25.77 7.44 28.35
C ALA A 448 -25.31 6.78 27.03
N LEU A 449 -24.83 7.58 26.07
CA LEU A 449 -24.27 7.10 24.81
C LEU A 449 -23.06 6.18 25.04
N LEU A 450 -22.08 6.63 25.81
CA LEU A 450 -20.87 5.85 26.08
C LEU A 450 -21.19 4.54 26.85
N GLN A 451 -22.13 4.57 27.78
CA GLN A 451 -22.61 3.36 28.48
C GLN A 451 -23.33 2.39 27.53
N ALA A 452 -24.12 2.90 26.58
CA ALA A 452 -24.77 2.07 25.57
C ALA A 452 -23.72 1.42 24.64
N LEU A 453 -22.73 2.16 24.19
CA LEU A 453 -21.63 1.64 23.35
C LEU A 453 -20.70 0.65 24.11
N ALA A 454 -20.53 0.83 25.41
CA ALA A 454 -19.76 -0.10 26.25
C ALA A 454 -20.55 -1.36 26.64
N SER A 455 -21.84 -1.48 26.32
CA SER A 455 -22.66 -2.65 26.63
C SER A 455 -22.24 -3.86 25.75
N PHE A 456 -22.64 -5.07 26.15
CA PHE A 456 -22.47 -6.27 25.34
C PHE A 456 -23.71 -6.52 24.48
N GLY A 457 -23.54 -7.28 23.41
CA GLY A 457 -24.58 -7.59 22.45
C GLY A 457 -24.80 -6.43 21.43
N SER A 458 -25.84 -6.52 20.66
CA SER A 458 -26.12 -5.63 19.50
C SER A 458 -26.10 -4.12 19.78
N ARG A 459 -26.21 -3.73 21.05
CA ARG A 459 -26.14 -2.32 21.46
C ARG A 459 -24.70 -1.81 21.60
N GLY A 460 -23.74 -2.68 21.84
CA GLY A 460 -22.37 -2.30 22.12
C GLY A 460 -21.46 -2.31 20.90
N THR A 461 -20.20 -1.96 21.15
CA THR A 461 -19.09 -1.95 20.18
C THR A 461 -17.86 -2.56 20.84
N LEU A 462 -16.88 -3.02 20.06
CA LEU A 462 -15.66 -3.59 20.61
C LEU A 462 -14.85 -2.57 21.42
N LEU A 463 -14.69 -1.37 20.83
CA LEU A 463 -13.96 -0.27 21.47
C LEU A 463 -14.52 1.08 21.03
N THR A 464 -14.69 1.97 22.00
CA THR A 464 -15.03 3.38 21.77
C THR A 464 -13.95 4.28 22.35
N LEU A 465 -13.40 5.20 21.58
CA LEU A 465 -12.56 6.29 22.07
C LEU A 465 -13.36 7.60 21.97
N ALA A 466 -13.49 8.30 23.08
CA ALA A 466 -14.22 9.55 23.14
C ALA A 466 -13.36 10.65 23.77
N THR A 467 -13.37 11.84 23.18
CA THR A 467 -12.81 13.02 23.82
C THR A 467 -13.92 13.85 24.44
N THR A 468 -13.65 14.51 25.54
CA THR A 468 -14.63 15.37 26.20
C THR A 468 -13.96 16.41 27.11
N HIS A 469 -14.73 17.43 27.42
CA HIS A 469 -14.43 18.42 28.47
C HIS A 469 -15.32 18.25 29.71
N HIS A 470 -16.30 17.35 29.66
CA HIS A 470 -17.24 17.16 30.75
C HIS A 470 -16.66 16.20 31.83
N ASN A 471 -16.49 16.70 33.03
CA ASN A 471 -15.98 15.93 34.17
C ASN A 471 -16.83 14.68 34.53
N PRO A 472 -18.19 14.70 34.43
CA PRO A 472 -19.00 13.52 34.72
C PRO A 472 -18.67 12.30 33.86
N LEU A 473 -18.23 12.48 32.60
CA LEU A 473 -17.87 11.37 31.72
C LEU A 473 -16.60 10.67 32.21
N SER A 474 -15.63 11.41 32.78
CA SER A 474 -14.43 10.81 33.35
C SER A 474 -14.68 10.04 34.65
N ALA A 475 -15.80 10.33 35.33
CA ALA A 475 -16.19 9.60 36.53
C ALA A 475 -16.73 8.18 36.22
N LEU A 476 -17.14 7.87 34.99
CA LEU A 476 -17.66 6.54 34.59
C LEU A 476 -16.67 5.42 34.88
N LYS A 477 -15.35 5.65 34.77
CA LYS A 477 -14.30 4.67 35.12
C LYS A 477 -14.42 4.15 36.56
N TYR A 478 -14.85 4.98 37.49
CA TYR A 478 -14.96 4.61 38.90
C TYR A 478 -16.25 3.86 39.20
N GLN A 479 -17.22 3.88 38.30
CA GLN A 479 -18.50 3.22 38.39
C GLN A 479 -18.55 1.89 37.62
N ASP A 480 -17.82 1.85 36.51
CA ASP A 480 -17.85 0.74 35.53
C ASP A 480 -16.47 0.36 35.07
N SER A 481 -16.05 -0.88 35.30
CA SER A 481 -14.71 -1.40 34.95
C SER A 481 -14.44 -1.49 33.44
N ARG A 482 -15.46 -1.34 32.58
CA ARG A 482 -15.33 -1.31 31.13
C ARG A 482 -14.81 0.03 30.61
N PHE A 483 -14.74 1.05 31.47
CA PHE A 483 -14.23 2.38 31.15
C PHE A 483 -12.79 2.58 31.58
N GLU A 484 -12.01 3.24 30.76
CA GLU A 484 -10.67 3.70 31.08
C GLU A 484 -10.55 5.21 30.79
N ASN A 485 -9.74 5.90 31.61
CA ASN A 485 -9.42 7.32 31.40
C ASN A 485 -8.04 7.48 30.81
N ALA A 486 -7.91 8.44 29.93
CA ALA A 486 -6.63 8.96 29.50
C ALA A 486 -6.67 10.48 29.48
N CYS A 487 -5.53 11.13 29.71
CA CYS A 487 -5.44 12.56 29.58
C CYS A 487 -4.22 12.97 28.75
N VAL A 488 -4.33 14.08 28.04
CA VAL A 488 -3.17 14.69 27.37
C VAL A 488 -2.35 15.48 28.39
N GLU A 489 -1.06 15.18 28.43
CA GLU A 489 -0.13 15.82 29.36
C GLU A 489 0.08 17.29 28.96
N PHE A 490 0.06 18.15 29.96
CA PHE A 490 0.30 19.58 29.81
C PHE A 490 1.39 20.00 30.79
N ASP A 491 2.48 20.57 30.27
CA ASP A 491 3.54 21.08 31.13
C ASP A 491 3.14 22.43 31.71
N ALA A 492 2.87 22.41 32.99
CA ALA A 492 2.54 23.62 33.74
C ALA A 492 3.70 24.63 33.81
N ASN A 493 4.96 24.22 33.59
CA ASN A 493 6.12 25.10 33.62
C ASN A 493 6.33 25.89 32.33
N SER A 494 6.16 25.24 31.20
CA SER A 494 6.28 25.87 29.87
C SER A 494 4.94 26.41 29.32
N LEU A 495 3.82 26.13 29.98
CA LEU A 495 2.45 26.39 29.50
C LEU A 495 2.21 25.83 28.07
N ALA A 496 2.86 24.74 27.79
CA ALA A 496 2.78 24.10 26.47
C ALA A 496 2.30 22.65 26.58
N PRO A 497 1.54 22.17 25.60
CA PRO A 497 1.19 20.76 25.54
C PRO A 497 2.45 19.94 25.22
N THR A 498 2.64 18.83 25.93
CA THR A 498 3.69 17.84 25.61
C THR A 498 3.24 16.87 24.52
N TYR A 499 1.93 16.83 24.22
CA TYR A 499 1.25 15.90 23.30
C TYR A 499 1.35 14.43 23.71
N ARG A 500 1.81 14.12 24.92
CA ARG A 500 1.85 12.76 25.45
C ARG A 500 0.51 12.38 26.07
N LEU A 501 0.17 11.09 26.01
CA LEU A 501 -1.05 10.54 26.59
C LEU A 501 -0.72 9.82 27.91
N LEU A 502 -1.32 10.25 29.01
CA LEU A 502 -1.22 9.62 30.31
C LEU A 502 -2.46 8.76 30.55
N TRP A 503 -2.26 7.45 30.75
CA TRP A 503 -3.31 6.47 30.95
C TRP A 503 -3.70 6.33 32.42
N GLY A 504 -4.97 6.10 32.67
CA GLY A 504 -5.50 5.81 34.01
C GLY A 504 -5.85 7.03 34.86
N VAL A 505 -5.61 8.24 34.34
CA VAL A 505 -5.83 9.50 35.08
C VAL A 505 -6.75 10.40 34.25
N PRO A 506 -7.79 11.02 34.87
CA PRO A 506 -8.56 12.07 34.23
C PRO A 506 -7.74 13.36 34.14
N GLY A 507 -7.88 14.11 33.06
CA GLY A 507 -7.19 15.41 32.88
C GLY A 507 -7.76 16.48 33.78
N ARG A 508 -6.90 17.45 34.12
CA ARG A 508 -7.29 18.66 34.87
C ARG A 508 -7.67 19.79 33.90
N SER A 509 -8.55 20.66 34.36
CA SER A 509 -8.69 21.96 33.75
C SER A 509 -7.60 22.90 34.31
N ASN A 510 -6.70 23.32 33.44
CA ASN A 510 -5.59 24.22 33.85
C ASN A 510 -5.94 25.71 33.62
N ALA A 511 -7.21 26.04 33.43
CA ALA A 511 -7.63 27.39 33.04
C ALA A 511 -7.22 28.47 34.03
N LEU A 512 -7.41 28.23 35.35
CA LEU A 512 -7.03 29.19 36.38
C LEU A 512 -5.50 29.32 36.52
N THR A 513 -4.77 28.23 36.41
CA THR A 513 -3.30 28.23 36.43
C THR A 513 -2.72 28.99 35.22
N ILE A 514 -3.36 28.82 34.05
CA ILE A 514 -2.98 29.58 32.85
C ILE A 514 -3.31 31.06 33.01
N ALA A 515 -4.51 31.40 33.54
CA ALA A 515 -4.92 32.77 33.77
C ALA A 515 -3.97 33.50 34.76
N GLU A 516 -3.59 32.82 35.83
CA GLU A 516 -2.63 33.34 36.81
C GLU A 516 -1.26 33.62 36.20
N ARG A 517 -0.77 32.75 35.34
CA ARG A 517 0.52 32.95 34.66
C ARG A 517 0.49 33.95 33.52
N LEU A 518 -0.66 34.15 32.90
CA LEU A 518 -0.90 35.23 31.93
C LEU A 518 -1.12 36.59 32.63
N GLU A 519 -0.83 36.64 33.93
CA GLU A 519 -0.93 37.85 34.75
C GLU A 519 -2.35 38.47 34.76
N LEU A 520 -3.40 37.62 34.66
CA LEU A 520 -4.76 38.09 34.95
C LEU A 520 -4.81 38.60 36.40
N GLN A 521 -5.58 39.67 36.63
CA GLN A 521 -5.66 40.28 37.97
C GLN A 521 -5.90 39.22 39.05
N ALA A 522 -5.02 39.19 40.06
CA ALA A 522 -5.03 38.17 41.12
C ALA A 522 -6.37 38.06 41.84
N GLU A 523 -7.06 39.19 42.03
CA GLU A 523 -8.38 39.29 42.64
C GLU A 523 -9.44 38.50 41.84
N VAL A 524 -9.40 38.57 40.51
CA VAL A 524 -10.32 37.82 39.61
C VAL A 524 -10.05 36.31 39.67
N VAL A 525 -8.79 35.92 39.74
CA VAL A 525 -8.43 34.49 39.78
C VAL A 525 -8.82 33.89 41.15
N GLU A 526 -8.62 34.66 42.25
CA GLU A 526 -8.97 34.21 43.60
C GLU A 526 -10.50 34.12 43.76
N GLU A 527 -11.25 35.10 43.29
CA GLU A 527 -12.73 35.05 43.27
C GLU A 527 -13.26 33.86 42.44
N ALA A 528 -12.60 33.54 41.31
CA ALA A 528 -12.93 32.37 40.50
C ALA A 528 -12.65 31.06 41.25
N ARG A 529 -11.56 30.99 42.04
CA ARG A 529 -11.24 29.83 42.91
C ARG A 529 -12.28 29.65 44.01
N GLU A 530 -12.68 30.72 44.66
CA GLU A 530 -13.71 30.68 45.70
C GLU A 530 -15.05 30.17 45.18
N ARG A 531 -15.43 30.56 43.98
CA ARG A 531 -16.67 30.09 43.32
C ARG A 531 -16.65 28.61 42.97
N LEU A 532 -15.49 28.01 42.75
CA LEU A 532 -15.34 26.57 42.44
C LEU A 532 -15.56 25.67 43.67
N GLY A 533 -15.42 26.19 44.89
CA GLY A 533 -15.68 25.49 46.15
C GLY A 533 -14.56 24.54 46.59
N SER A 534 -14.61 24.18 47.91
CA SER A 534 -13.56 23.37 48.59
C SER A 534 -13.45 21.93 48.06
N ASP A 535 -14.55 21.34 47.61
CA ASP A 535 -14.59 19.95 47.12
C ASP A 535 -13.83 19.80 45.81
N TRP A 536 -13.89 20.81 44.96
CA TRP A 536 -13.13 20.85 43.72
C TRP A 536 -11.61 20.93 43.97
N MET A 537 -11.17 21.74 44.94
CA MET A 537 -9.75 21.86 45.34
C MET A 537 -9.20 20.54 45.89
N GLY A 538 -10.01 19.78 46.64
CA GLY A 538 -9.61 18.49 47.15
C GLY A 538 -9.42 17.44 46.05
N LEU A 539 -10.32 17.43 45.04
CA LEU A 539 -10.21 16.57 43.89
C LEU A 539 -9.00 16.89 43.01
N GLU A 540 -8.80 18.17 42.74
CA GLU A 540 -7.67 18.66 41.93
C GLU A 540 -6.30 18.27 42.55
N THR A 541 -6.16 18.41 43.89
CA THR A 541 -4.95 18.00 44.60
C THR A 541 -4.69 16.50 44.51
N ARG A 542 -5.74 15.66 44.55
CA ARG A 542 -5.62 14.19 44.39
C ARG A 542 -5.23 13.81 42.97
N VAL A 543 -5.84 14.42 41.98
CA VAL A 543 -5.49 14.20 40.56
C VAL A 543 -4.05 14.63 40.31
N ALA A 544 -3.59 15.79 40.89
CA ALA A 544 -2.21 16.24 40.82
C ALA A 544 -1.20 15.19 41.29
N ARG A 545 -1.47 14.62 42.48
CA ARG A 545 -0.60 13.57 43.03
C ARG A 545 -0.57 12.33 42.18
N LEU A 546 -1.71 11.91 41.60
CA LEU A 546 -1.78 10.76 40.70
C LEU A 546 -1.00 11.02 39.41
N GLU A 547 -1.13 12.19 38.79
CA GLU A 547 -0.36 12.57 37.59
C GLU A 547 1.12 12.55 37.87
N GLN A 548 1.57 13.14 38.98
CA GLN A 548 2.98 13.16 39.37
C GLN A 548 3.53 11.76 39.62
N ALA A 549 2.77 10.90 40.33
CA ALA A 549 3.17 9.52 40.55
C ALA A 549 3.24 8.70 39.24
N ARG A 550 2.34 8.95 38.31
CA ARG A 550 2.36 8.32 36.99
C ARG A 550 3.50 8.83 36.12
N ALA A 551 3.79 10.13 36.15
CA ALA A 551 4.93 10.72 35.42
C ALA A 551 6.26 10.12 35.91
N THR A 552 6.44 9.99 37.22
CA THR A 552 7.63 9.34 37.79
C THR A 552 7.73 7.86 37.40
N LEU A 553 6.62 7.15 37.39
CA LEU A 553 6.58 5.75 36.98
C LEU A 553 6.88 5.58 35.49
N ALA A 554 6.39 6.47 34.63
CA ALA A 554 6.69 6.49 33.20
C ALA A 554 8.18 6.77 32.95
N GLU A 555 8.79 7.68 33.73
CA GLU A 555 10.22 7.98 33.63
C GLU A 555 11.07 6.75 34.04
N GLU A 556 10.72 6.07 35.11
CA GLU A 556 11.42 4.86 35.54
C GLU A 556 11.23 3.69 34.51
N GLN A 557 10.05 3.55 33.94
CA GLN A 557 9.82 2.61 32.85
C GLN A 557 10.67 2.93 31.62
N ALA A 558 10.79 4.19 31.24
CA ALA A 558 11.63 4.60 30.12
C ALA A 558 13.12 4.29 30.37
N LYS A 559 13.60 4.48 31.61
CA LYS A 559 14.96 4.09 32.00
C LYS A 559 15.16 2.57 31.91
N LEU A 560 14.17 1.79 32.34
CA LEU A 560 14.20 0.33 32.26
C LEU A 560 14.19 -0.16 30.81
N ASP A 561 13.35 0.42 29.96
CA ASP A 561 13.27 0.11 28.54
C ASP A 561 14.62 0.45 27.82
N HIS A 562 15.25 1.54 28.20
CA HIS A 562 16.58 1.92 27.70
C HIS A 562 17.63 0.89 28.09
N ALA A 563 17.68 0.50 29.39
CA ALA A 563 18.61 -0.50 29.88
C ALA A 563 18.38 -1.89 29.23
N GLN A 564 17.11 -2.29 29.03
CA GLN A 564 16.79 -3.53 28.32
C GLN A 564 17.24 -3.49 26.83
N SER A 565 17.08 -2.34 26.18
CA SER A 565 17.51 -2.13 24.80
C SER A 565 19.04 -2.24 24.67
N GLU A 566 19.79 -1.65 25.60
CA GLU A 566 21.25 -1.77 25.66
C GLU A 566 21.69 -3.23 25.91
N SER A 567 21.01 -3.93 26.82
CA SER A 567 21.27 -5.34 27.13
C SER A 567 21.02 -6.24 25.89
N ARG A 568 19.90 -6.03 25.17
CA ARG A 568 19.62 -6.75 23.91
C ARG A 568 20.65 -6.44 22.84
N GLY A 569 21.04 -5.18 22.68
CA GLY A 569 22.10 -4.78 21.76
C GLY A 569 23.43 -5.47 22.05
N ALA A 570 23.83 -5.54 23.34
CA ALA A 570 25.02 -6.23 23.77
C ALA A 570 24.92 -7.76 23.52
N SER A 571 23.76 -8.37 23.76
CA SER A 571 23.53 -9.79 23.49
C SER A 571 23.60 -10.13 21.99
N CYS A 572 23.04 -9.27 21.12
CA CYS A 572 23.15 -9.42 19.69
C CYS A 572 24.60 -9.27 19.19
N ALA A 573 25.35 -8.32 19.75
CA ALA A 573 26.77 -8.16 19.43
C ALA A 573 27.61 -9.35 19.87
N LEU A 574 27.34 -9.94 21.04
CA LEU A 574 27.98 -11.17 21.50
C LEU A 574 27.68 -12.34 20.58
N ALA A 575 26.42 -12.54 20.19
CA ALA A 575 26.03 -13.60 19.26
C ALA A 575 26.70 -13.44 17.88
N ALA A 576 26.85 -12.21 17.39
CA ALA A 576 27.56 -11.95 16.15
C ALA A 576 29.06 -12.29 16.24
N ILE A 577 29.72 -11.96 17.38
CA ILE A 577 31.12 -12.31 17.62
C ILE A 577 31.31 -13.83 17.74
N GLU A 578 30.39 -14.54 18.39
CA GLU A 578 30.42 -16.01 18.47
C GLU A 578 30.26 -16.65 17.08
N GLN A 579 29.34 -16.17 16.25
CA GLN A 579 29.21 -16.64 14.87
C GLN A 579 30.43 -16.37 14.04
N GLN A 580 31.05 -15.21 14.15
CA GLN A 580 32.31 -14.90 13.49
C GLN A 580 33.43 -15.85 13.95
N GLY A 581 33.55 -16.07 15.25
CA GLY A 581 34.54 -16.99 15.81
C GLY A 581 34.37 -18.44 15.29
N LEU A 582 33.12 -18.91 15.19
CA LEU A 582 32.83 -20.23 14.62
C LEU A 582 33.14 -20.30 13.14
N ALA A 583 32.82 -19.26 12.37
CA ALA A 583 33.13 -19.19 10.94
C ALA A 583 34.66 -19.14 10.68
N GLU A 584 35.41 -18.38 11.46
CA GLU A 584 36.88 -18.33 11.38
C GLU A 584 37.50 -19.65 11.77
N GLY A 585 36.99 -20.32 12.82
CA GLY A 585 37.40 -21.65 13.23
C GLY A 585 37.23 -22.69 12.11
N ALA A 586 36.06 -22.73 11.49
CA ALA A 586 35.74 -23.60 10.36
C ALA A 586 36.63 -23.30 9.13
N ALA A 587 36.87 -22.04 8.82
CA ALA A 587 37.77 -21.65 7.74
C ALA A 587 39.25 -22.07 8.00
N GLN A 588 39.66 -22.00 9.27
CA GLN A 588 41.00 -22.46 9.66
C GLN A 588 41.16 -23.97 9.57
N GLU A 589 40.17 -24.74 9.97
CA GLU A 589 40.13 -26.20 9.80
C GLU A 589 40.16 -26.60 8.32
N GLU A 590 39.38 -25.94 7.49
CA GLU A 590 39.38 -26.18 6.05
C GLU A 590 40.75 -25.88 5.43
N ARG A 591 41.44 -24.82 5.84
CA ARG A 591 42.82 -24.53 5.41
C ARG A 591 43.78 -25.63 5.83
N LYS A 592 43.68 -26.13 7.08
CA LYS A 592 44.50 -27.25 7.56
C LYS A 592 44.25 -28.53 6.72
N LEU A 593 42.96 -28.85 6.47
CA LEU A 593 42.60 -30.00 5.64
C LEU A 593 43.14 -29.89 4.20
N ARG A 594 43.07 -28.70 3.60
CA ARG A 594 43.64 -28.46 2.26
C ARG A 594 45.17 -28.63 2.23
N VAL A 595 45.88 -28.21 3.28
CA VAL A 595 47.32 -28.40 3.38
C VAL A 595 47.67 -29.91 3.49
N VAL A 596 46.93 -30.63 4.35
CA VAL A 596 47.12 -32.09 4.51
C VAL A 596 46.79 -32.85 3.21
N ALA A 597 45.70 -32.48 2.54
CA ALA A 597 45.34 -33.09 1.25
C ALA A 597 46.42 -32.87 0.18
N ARG A 598 46.98 -31.67 0.05
CA ARG A 598 48.06 -31.35 -0.86
C ARG A 598 49.35 -32.13 -0.52
N ALA A 599 49.67 -32.30 0.77
CA ALA A 599 50.81 -33.11 1.21
C ALA A 599 50.60 -34.58 0.86
N ALA A 600 49.41 -35.12 1.07
CA ALA A 600 49.06 -36.50 0.71
C ALA A 600 49.13 -36.74 -0.81
N GLU A 601 48.66 -35.78 -1.62
CA GLU A 601 48.80 -35.88 -3.08
C GLU A 601 50.25 -35.86 -3.54
N ARG A 602 51.11 -35.01 -2.96
CA ARG A 602 52.56 -35.00 -3.23
C ARG A 602 53.19 -36.32 -2.88
N ALA A 603 52.90 -36.91 -1.70
CA ALA A 603 53.36 -38.19 -1.28
C ALA A 603 52.90 -39.31 -2.24
N ARG A 604 51.66 -39.34 -2.66
CA ARG A 604 51.11 -40.26 -3.66
C ARG A 604 51.77 -40.10 -5.01
N ALA A 605 52.05 -38.88 -5.46
CA ALA A 605 52.79 -38.63 -6.70
C ALA A 605 54.23 -39.13 -6.62
N GLN A 606 54.93 -38.95 -5.48
CA GLN A 606 56.28 -39.48 -5.23
C GLN A 606 56.28 -41.00 -5.24
N LEU A 607 55.35 -41.67 -4.57
CA LEU A 607 55.17 -43.10 -4.57
C LEU A 607 54.96 -43.68 -5.99
N ARG A 608 54.08 -43.00 -6.78
CA ARG A 608 53.86 -43.37 -8.19
C ARG A 608 55.12 -43.20 -9.04
N ALA A 609 55.93 -42.18 -8.81
CA ALA A 609 57.17 -41.93 -9.50
C ALA A 609 58.25 -43.03 -9.12
N LEU A 610 58.30 -43.38 -7.84
CA LEU A 610 59.21 -44.50 -7.37
C LEU A 610 58.76 -45.85 -7.95
N ALA A 611 57.44 -46.12 -7.98
CA ALA A 611 56.92 -47.35 -8.61
C ALA A 611 57.25 -47.41 -10.10
N ARG A 612 57.12 -46.28 -10.84
CA ARG A 612 57.54 -46.21 -12.25
C ARG A 612 59.03 -46.41 -12.44
N ARG A 613 59.91 -45.89 -11.55
CA ARG A 613 61.37 -46.14 -11.56
C ARG A 613 61.69 -47.60 -11.27
N ARG A 614 60.94 -48.23 -10.33
CA ARG A 614 61.11 -49.67 -10.01
C ARG A 614 60.68 -50.55 -11.19
N ASN A 615 59.61 -50.23 -11.87
CA ASN A 615 59.18 -50.98 -13.05
C ASN A 615 60.13 -50.78 -14.25
N LYS A 616 60.66 -49.56 -14.45
CA LYS A 616 61.67 -49.28 -15.48
C LYS A 616 63.00 -50.05 -15.17
N LYS A 617 63.36 -50.21 -13.88
CA LYS A 617 64.54 -51.08 -13.50
C LYS A 617 64.24 -52.57 -13.72
N LYS A 618 62.96 -53.02 -13.50
CA LYS A 618 62.58 -54.41 -13.78
C LYS A 618 62.49 -54.68 -15.27
N SER A 619 62.04 -53.77 -16.10
CA SER A 619 62.04 -53.95 -17.57
C SER A 619 63.48 -53.96 -18.14
N LYS A 620 64.37 -53.06 -17.68
CA LYS A 620 65.82 -53.11 -18.09
C LYS A 620 66.54 -54.36 -17.61
N LYS A 621 66.08 -55.05 -16.55
CA LYS A 621 66.62 -56.34 -16.12
C LYS A 621 66.05 -57.51 -16.91
N LYS A 622 64.84 -57.39 -17.50
CA LYS A 622 64.24 -58.39 -18.38
C LYS A 622 64.85 -58.39 -19.80
N THR A 623 65.25 -57.21 -20.30
CA THR A 623 65.90 -57.08 -21.62
C THR A 623 67.37 -57.53 -21.68
N LYS A 624 68.04 -57.77 -20.52
CA LYS A 624 69.41 -58.37 -20.47
C LYS A 624 69.44 -59.88 -20.27
N ARG A 625 68.27 -60.58 -20.24
CA ARG A 625 68.19 -62.03 -20.04
C ARG A 625 67.31 -62.76 -21.06
N GLY A 626 67.13 -62.29 -22.25
CA GLY A 626 66.27 -62.90 -23.24
C GLY A 626 66.74 -62.78 -24.67
N GLY A 627 67.97 -63.20 -24.91
CA GLY A 627 68.41 -63.65 -26.24
C GLY A 627 68.42 -65.17 -26.24
N ALA A 628 67.43 -65.79 -26.78
CA ALA A 628 67.40 -67.10 -27.45
C ALA A 628 66.02 -67.77 -27.27
N ARG A 629 65.38 -67.88 -28.29
CA ARG A 629 64.64 -69.01 -28.89
C ARG A 629 63.26 -68.59 -29.41
N ALA A 630 63.22 -68.82 -30.66
CA ALA A 630 62.11 -68.65 -31.61
C ALA A 630 61.00 -69.70 -31.42
N ALA A 631 59.94 -69.38 -32.07
CA ALA A 631 59.00 -70.21 -32.83
C ALA A 631 57.73 -70.69 -32.21
N GLN A 632 56.74 -70.36 -32.97
CA GLN A 632 55.44 -71.00 -33.21
C GLN A 632 54.21 -70.49 -32.57
N THR A 633 53.45 -69.87 -33.44
CA THR A 633 52.03 -69.66 -33.44
C THR A 633 51.23 -71.00 -33.34
N PRO A 634 49.91 -71.08 -33.11
CA PRO A 634 48.87 -70.15 -33.60
C PRO A 634 47.65 -69.96 -32.71
N SER A 635 46.92 -68.93 -33.09
CA SER A 635 45.46 -68.76 -33.29
C SER A 635 44.43 -69.15 -32.25
N ALA A 636 43.45 -68.27 -32.24
CA ALA A 636 42.01 -68.31 -31.91
C ALA A 636 41.75 -67.56 -30.63
N GLY A 637 40.93 -66.55 -30.57
CA GLY A 637 39.71 -66.24 -31.23
C GLY A 637 38.76 -65.73 -30.16
N VAL A 638 38.10 -64.61 -30.44
CA VAL A 638 36.79 -64.30 -29.98
C VAL A 638 36.60 -63.54 -28.61
N SER A 639 36.16 -62.36 -28.79
CA SER A 639 34.97 -61.58 -28.37
C SER A 639 35.00 -60.84 -27.05
N LYS A 640 34.70 -59.57 -27.27
CA LYS A 640 33.81 -58.64 -26.59
C LYS A 640 33.25 -58.96 -25.21
N SER A 641 33.37 -58.02 -24.30
CA SER A 641 32.27 -57.31 -23.70
C SER A 641 32.72 -56.37 -22.57
N ASP A 642 32.35 -55.10 -22.68
CA ASP A 642 32.07 -54.22 -21.55
C ASP A 642 30.94 -54.84 -20.70
N PRO A 643 30.79 -54.55 -19.41
CA PRO A 643 30.16 -53.30 -19.00
C PRO A 643 30.56 -52.75 -17.60
N THR A 644 30.25 -51.47 -17.41
CA THR A 644 29.90 -50.81 -16.15
C THR A 644 28.76 -51.54 -15.40
N PRO A 645 28.44 -51.35 -14.09
CA PRO A 645 28.40 -50.09 -13.36
C PRO A 645 28.70 -50.15 -11.83
N ALA A 646 28.52 -48.95 -11.23
CA ALA A 646 28.45 -48.54 -9.85
C ALA A 646 27.80 -49.48 -8.80
N ARG A 647 28.30 -49.37 -7.57
CA ARG A 647 27.43 -49.42 -6.37
C ARG A 647 28.02 -48.70 -5.17
N GLN A 648 27.16 -47.89 -4.55
CA GLN A 648 27.21 -47.27 -3.23
C GLN A 648 27.47 -48.27 -2.09
N LEU A 649 28.09 -47.78 -1.03
CA LEU A 649 27.90 -48.14 0.39
C LEU A 649 28.53 -46.98 1.18
N GLY A 650 27.93 -46.18 2.00
CA GLY A 650 26.95 -46.39 3.03
C GLY A 650 27.66 -46.91 4.29
N GLY A 651 28.01 -46.03 5.22
CA GLY A 651 28.55 -46.46 6.51
C GLY A 651 28.59 -45.27 7.51
N ALA A 652 27.61 -45.25 8.37
CA ALA A 652 27.46 -44.36 9.52
C ALA A 652 28.55 -44.64 10.59
N ALA A 653 28.97 -43.59 11.28
CA ALA A 653 29.56 -43.71 12.60
C ALA A 653 28.92 -42.67 13.53
N GLN A 654 28.02 -43.16 14.40
CA GLN A 654 27.58 -42.50 15.61
C GLN A 654 28.70 -42.49 16.64
N ALA A 655 28.89 -41.37 17.31
CA ALA A 655 29.54 -41.31 18.61
C ALA A 655 28.64 -40.56 19.58
N ALA A 656 28.34 -41.26 20.66
CA ALA A 656 27.45 -40.88 21.76
C ALA A 656 28.02 -39.74 22.62
N ALA A 657 27.17 -38.91 23.15
CA ALA A 657 27.41 -38.19 24.40
C ALA A 657 26.14 -38.27 25.27
N THR A 658 26.31 -38.87 26.39
CA THR A 658 25.37 -39.12 27.48
C THR A 658 24.99 -37.82 28.20
N GLY A 659 23.72 -37.58 28.39
CA GLY A 659 23.17 -36.60 29.30
C GLY A 659 21.87 -37.15 29.94
N LYS A 660 21.90 -37.33 31.24
CA LYS A 660 20.89 -37.96 32.10
C LYS A 660 19.50 -37.29 31.96
N ALA A 661 18.50 -38.08 31.69
CA ALA A 661 17.10 -37.76 31.87
C ALA A 661 16.62 -38.16 33.28
N LEU A 662 15.91 -37.29 33.91
CA LEU A 662 15.10 -37.58 35.08
C LEU A 662 13.66 -37.88 34.62
N ASN A 663 13.22 -39.07 34.90
CA ASN A 663 11.85 -39.58 34.75
C ASN A 663 10.89 -38.87 35.72
N ALA A 664 9.74 -38.45 35.20
CA ALA A 664 8.52 -38.37 35.99
C ALA A 664 7.39 -39.04 35.18
N THR A 665 6.91 -40.11 35.72
CA THR A 665 5.76 -40.90 35.30
C THR A 665 4.48 -40.09 35.44
N ALA A 666 3.61 -40.13 34.44
CA ALA A 666 2.20 -39.81 34.58
C ALA A 666 1.39 -40.87 33.86
N GLU A 667 0.56 -41.53 34.64
CA GLU A 667 -0.36 -42.59 34.27
C GLU A 667 -1.50 -42.06 33.38
N SER A 668 -1.87 -42.84 32.40
CA SER A 668 -3.04 -42.64 31.56
C SER A 668 -4.29 -43.17 32.24
N GLU A 669 -5.22 -42.31 32.60
CA GLU A 669 -6.60 -42.68 32.89
C GLU A 669 -7.52 -42.38 31.70
N LYS A 670 -8.17 -43.42 31.21
CA LYS A 670 -9.28 -43.41 30.28
C LYS A 670 -10.54 -42.88 30.95
N ALA A 671 -11.14 -41.83 30.43
CA ALA A 671 -12.50 -41.43 30.76
C ALA A 671 -13.49 -41.91 29.66
N PRO A 672 -14.71 -42.33 30.07
CA PRO A 672 -15.66 -43.00 29.18
C PRO A 672 -16.52 -42.04 28.39
N ALA A 673 -16.91 -42.48 27.18
CA ALA A 673 -17.80 -41.80 26.26
C ALA A 673 -19.21 -41.62 26.84
N ILE A 674 -19.78 -40.42 26.75
CA ILE A 674 -21.18 -40.10 27.05
C ILE A 674 -21.93 -40.02 25.71
N PRO A 675 -23.12 -40.64 25.55
CA PRO A 675 -23.85 -40.69 24.30
C PRO A 675 -24.63 -39.40 24.05
N VAL A 676 -24.60 -38.93 22.81
CA VAL A 676 -25.36 -37.79 22.26
C VAL A 676 -26.83 -38.26 22.05
N PRO A 677 -27.86 -37.54 22.55
CA PRO A 677 -29.24 -37.86 22.19
C PRO A 677 -29.60 -37.35 20.80
N ALA A 678 -30.25 -38.20 20.04
CA ALA A 678 -30.81 -37.97 18.72
C ALA A 678 -31.89 -36.87 18.78
N VAL A 679 -31.73 -35.81 18.00
CA VAL A 679 -32.77 -34.81 17.77
C VAL A 679 -33.63 -35.27 16.57
N SER A 680 -34.91 -35.51 16.91
CA SER A 680 -35.98 -35.88 15.97
C SER A 680 -36.22 -34.77 14.92
N ARG A 681 -36.29 -35.19 13.68
CA ARG A 681 -36.76 -34.37 12.56
C ARG A 681 -38.22 -33.99 12.76
N VAL A 682 -38.50 -32.69 12.94
CA VAL A 682 -39.84 -32.13 12.75
C VAL A 682 -40.01 -31.78 11.30
N LYS A 683 -41.00 -32.41 10.66
CA LYS A 683 -41.48 -32.05 9.32
C LYS A 683 -42.19 -30.70 9.42
N SER A 684 -41.75 -29.70 8.68
CA SER A 684 -42.48 -28.45 8.44
C SER A 684 -43.21 -28.56 7.10
N ASP A 685 -44.53 -28.43 7.19
CA ASP A 685 -45.45 -28.34 6.03
C ASP A 685 -45.20 -27.07 5.19
N PRO A 686 -45.44 -27.11 3.88
CA PRO A 686 -45.23 -25.94 3.03
C PRO A 686 -46.44 -24.98 3.09
N THR A 687 -46.20 -23.75 3.47
CA THR A 687 -47.15 -22.65 3.35
C THR A 687 -47.28 -22.22 1.86
N PRO A 688 -48.47 -21.90 1.36
CA PRO A 688 -48.72 -21.70 -0.06
C PRO A 688 -48.17 -20.38 -0.59
N ALA A 689 -47.52 -20.47 -1.75
CA ALA A 689 -47.05 -19.32 -2.52
C ALA A 689 -48.20 -18.39 -2.88
N ARG A 690 -48.13 -17.15 -2.45
CA ARG A 690 -48.94 -16.06 -2.99
C ARG A 690 -48.47 -15.73 -4.41
N GLN A 691 -49.33 -15.94 -5.35
CA GLN A 691 -49.22 -15.46 -6.73
C GLN A 691 -49.12 -13.92 -6.72
N LEU A 692 -47.99 -13.39 -7.13
CA LEU A 692 -47.85 -12.02 -7.54
C LEU A 692 -48.39 -11.88 -8.96
N GLY A 693 -49.48 -11.13 -9.04
CA GLY A 693 -50.19 -10.84 -10.28
C GLY A 693 -49.37 -10.10 -11.30
N ALA A 694 -49.66 -10.36 -12.54
CA ALA A 694 -49.12 -9.71 -13.73
C ALA A 694 -49.12 -8.19 -13.61
N VAL A 695 -47.93 -7.61 -13.77
CA VAL A 695 -47.77 -6.16 -13.92
C VAL A 695 -48.25 -5.79 -15.31
N SER A 696 -49.43 -5.17 -15.35
CA SER A 696 -50.04 -4.55 -16.55
C SER A 696 -49.06 -3.50 -17.11
N GLN A 697 -48.82 -3.53 -18.41
CA GLN A 697 -48.13 -2.47 -19.16
C GLN A 697 -48.85 -1.15 -18.99
N VAL A 698 -48.18 -0.20 -18.28
CA VAL A 698 -48.60 1.20 -18.23
C VAL A 698 -48.15 1.89 -19.52
N PRO A 699 -48.99 2.65 -20.20
CA PRO A 699 -48.65 3.36 -21.44
C PRO A 699 -47.54 4.36 -21.18
N LYS A 700 -46.60 4.50 -22.10
CA LYS A 700 -45.57 5.52 -22.14
C LYS A 700 -46.19 6.92 -22.22
N GLN A 701 -46.61 7.50 -21.09
CA GLN A 701 -46.85 8.91 -20.98
C GLN A 701 -45.51 9.63 -20.89
N GLN A 702 -45.35 10.67 -21.70
CA GLN A 702 -44.21 11.58 -21.75
C GLN A 702 -43.82 12.02 -20.34
N LEU A 703 -42.73 11.48 -19.81
CA LEU A 703 -42.10 11.98 -18.58
C LEU A 703 -41.61 13.40 -18.88
N ALA A 704 -42.28 14.38 -18.30
CA ALA A 704 -41.84 15.78 -18.28
C ALA A 704 -40.36 15.75 -17.80
N ARG A 705 -39.44 16.24 -18.63
CA ARG A 705 -38.01 16.32 -18.28
C ARG A 705 -37.86 17.17 -17.04
N TRP A 706 -37.48 16.55 -15.93
CA TRP A 706 -37.18 17.29 -14.71
C TRP A 706 -36.02 18.29 -14.97
N VAL A 707 -36.25 19.54 -14.62
CA VAL A 707 -35.28 20.61 -14.75
C VAL A 707 -34.98 21.12 -13.33
N PRO A 708 -33.73 21.12 -12.89
CA PRO A 708 -33.37 21.58 -11.55
C PRO A 708 -33.57 23.09 -11.41
N ALA A 709 -33.92 23.56 -10.21
CA ALA A 709 -34.01 24.98 -9.89
C ALA A 709 -32.66 25.58 -9.53
N VAL A 710 -32.48 26.90 -9.73
CA VAL A 710 -31.26 27.61 -9.29
C VAL A 710 -31.21 27.55 -7.76
N GLY A 711 -30.03 27.24 -7.22
CA GLY A 711 -29.81 27.03 -5.79
C GLY A 711 -29.98 25.59 -5.33
N GLN A 712 -30.59 24.72 -6.12
CA GLN A 712 -30.79 23.31 -5.80
C GLN A 712 -29.46 22.53 -5.90
N VAL A 713 -29.22 21.58 -4.97
CA VAL A 713 -28.08 20.66 -5.04
C VAL A 713 -28.46 19.47 -5.90
N VAL A 714 -27.62 19.17 -6.89
CA VAL A 714 -27.84 18.11 -7.88
C VAL A 714 -26.61 17.23 -7.97
N HIS A 715 -26.80 15.95 -8.26
CA HIS A 715 -25.70 15.03 -8.52
C HIS A 715 -25.23 15.14 -9.98
N VAL A 716 -23.97 15.50 -10.19
CA VAL A 716 -23.35 15.62 -11.52
C VAL A 716 -22.69 14.31 -11.89
N THR A 717 -23.28 13.55 -12.79
CA THR A 717 -22.84 12.18 -13.15
C THR A 717 -21.42 12.12 -13.71
N LYS A 718 -21.00 13.14 -14.46
CA LYS A 718 -19.64 13.22 -15.04
C LYS A 718 -18.53 13.33 -13.98
N PHE A 719 -18.82 13.92 -12.83
CA PHE A 719 -17.85 14.16 -11.77
C PHE A 719 -18.14 13.36 -10.51
N GLN A 720 -19.24 12.57 -10.50
CA GLN A 720 -19.72 11.79 -9.35
C GLN A 720 -19.80 12.58 -8.03
N ARG A 721 -20.15 13.87 -8.13
CA ARG A 721 -20.23 14.79 -6.99
C ARG A 721 -21.53 15.56 -7.00
N ARG A 722 -21.97 15.96 -5.80
CA ARG A 722 -23.08 16.90 -5.65
C ARG A 722 -22.57 18.33 -5.82
N ALA A 723 -23.33 19.14 -6.55
CA ALA A 723 -22.98 20.53 -6.81
C ALA A 723 -24.23 21.42 -6.81
N LYS A 724 -24.09 22.67 -6.38
CA LYS A 724 -25.19 23.64 -6.33
C LYS A 724 -25.41 24.25 -7.70
N VAL A 725 -26.66 24.31 -8.14
CA VAL A 725 -27.03 24.91 -9.42
C VAL A 725 -26.92 26.44 -9.35
N VAL A 726 -26.09 27.02 -10.19
CA VAL A 726 -25.88 28.48 -10.30
C VAL A 726 -26.79 29.09 -11.34
N SER A 727 -26.97 28.45 -12.49
CA SER A 727 -27.88 28.90 -13.54
C SER A 727 -28.40 27.73 -14.37
N VAL A 728 -29.59 27.88 -14.95
CA VAL A 728 -30.24 26.87 -15.79
C VAL A 728 -30.54 27.47 -17.15
N SER A 729 -30.16 26.79 -18.21
CA SER A 729 -30.42 27.13 -19.61
C SER A 729 -31.26 26.01 -20.26
N ARG A 730 -31.80 26.23 -21.46
CA ARG A 730 -32.71 25.27 -22.14
C ARG A 730 -32.17 23.82 -22.21
N ASN A 731 -30.86 23.63 -22.38
CA ASN A 731 -30.25 22.29 -22.55
C ASN A 731 -29.09 22.02 -21.59
N SER A 732 -28.74 22.94 -20.69
CA SER A 732 -27.59 22.83 -19.81
C SER A 732 -27.80 23.51 -18.47
N VAL A 733 -27.09 23.05 -17.46
CA VAL A 733 -27.08 23.62 -16.11
C VAL A 733 -25.64 24.01 -15.79
N THR A 734 -25.46 25.22 -15.24
CA THR A 734 -24.18 25.61 -14.66
C THR A 734 -24.24 25.30 -13.18
N VAL A 735 -23.27 24.51 -12.72
CA VAL A 735 -23.16 24.06 -11.33
C VAL A 735 -21.84 24.55 -10.73
N ASP A 736 -21.88 24.93 -9.48
CA ASP A 736 -20.70 25.33 -8.73
C ASP A 736 -20.00 24.07 -8.18
N MET A 737 -18.78 23.85 -8.62
CA MET A 737 -17.94 22.69 -8.24
C MET A 737 -16.91 23.05 -7.17
N GLY A 738 -17.06 24.17 -6.46
CA GLY A 738 -16.13 24.64 -5.44
C GLY A 738 -14.78 25.06 -6.05
N MET A 739 -13.68 24.42 -5.68
CA MET A 739 -12.34 24.78 -6.17
C MET A 739 -12.18 24.73 -7.71
N MET A 740 -13.07 24.03 -8.42
CA MET A 740 -13.08 23.98 -9.90
C MET A 740 -13.90 25.12 -10.54
N GLY A 741 -14.53 25.97 -9.74
CA GLY A 741 -15.39 27.06 -10.22
C GLY A 741 -16.72 26.59 -10.82
N ALA A 742 -17.39 27.47 -11.57
CA ALA A 742 -18.67 27.18 -12.18
C ALA A 742 -18.50 26.39 -13.49
N VAL A 743 -19.05 25.18 -13.54
CA VAL A 743 -18.94 24.25 -14.68
C VAL A 743 -20.28 24.07 -15.37
N LYS A 744 -20.32 24.18 -16.69
CA LYS A 744 -21.53 23.97 -17.49
C LYS A 744 -21.67 22.50 -17.87
N VAL A 745 -22.79 21.88 -17.50
CA VAL A 745 -23.09 20.45 -17.68
C VAL A 745 -24.43 20.30 -18.44
N PRO A 746 -24.56 19.36 -19.40
CA PRO A 746 -25.84 19.11 -20.05
C PRO A 746 -26.89 18.58 -19.04
N LEU A 747 -28.17 18.91 -19.25
CA LEU A 747 -29.27 18.48 -18.38
C LEU A 747 -29.36 16.96 -18.22
N SER A 748 -28.91 16.17 -19.21
CA SER A 748 -28.84 14.71 -19.14
C SER A 748 -27.74 14.19 -18.18
N GLY A 749 -26.78 15.02 -17.84
CA GLY A 749 -25.67 14.69 -16.92
C GLY A 749 -25.93 15.08 -15.47
N VAL A 750 -27.19 15.43 -15.12
CA VAL A 750 -27.56 15.87 -13.77
C VAL A 750 -28.71 15.01 -13.24
N ARG A 751 -28.63 14.56 -11.99
CA ARG A 751 -29.66 13.79 -11.28
C ARG A 751 -30.06 14.50 -9.98
N ARG A 752 -31.23 14.17 -9.47
CA ARG A 752 -31.69 14.68 -8.16
C ARG A 752 -30.78 14.28 -7.04
#